data_4ae8f78ff33404c40d1a44e78acf77b6
#
_entry.id   4ae8f78ff33404c40d1a44e78acf77b6
#
_cell.length_a   1.000
_cell.length_b   1.000
_cell.length_c   1.000
_cell.angle_alpha   90.00
_cell.angle_beta   90.00
_cell.angle_gamma   90.00
#
_symmetry.space_group_name_H-M   'P 1'
#
loop_
_entity.id
_entity.type
_entity.pdbx_description
1 polymer ?
#
loop_
_entity_poly.entity_id
_entity_poly.type
_entity_poly.pdbx_seq_one_letter_code
_entity_poly.pdbx_strand_id
1 'polypeptide(L)'
;MLKKNLIISISALLMFIGCNEEPKTQFKIDYKKYQLDNGLTVILHEDKSDPIVSVAIQYHVGSNRETPGRTGFAHLFEHMLFQESQHVGQDQFFKKIQNAGGTLNGGTNKDGTVYYEVVPKNALETVLWLESDRMGWLLSTVTQTAFENQQEVVQNEKRQRVDNRPYGHTNYMMIQNMYPKEHPYNWTTIGELEDLQNATLEDVRAFYEEWYGPNNATMVIAGDINKQETKQLVEKYFGEIKPGPNNPDPKPMPVELTETKKVYHEDIFARSPRLTMDFPTVDQSHFDAAALELLGQLLGDGKKAPLYKVIVEEKKLAPSLYSYSGTQEIAGTFNVTVTGFPTTNLGDVENAVHEAFKLFETDGFTNDDLDRLKSKYETSFYNSISSVLGKGFQLARYNEYYGSPDAIAVELQKVLDVNVSDVKRVYEKYIKDQNYVMTNFVPKGNLNLIAAGSVLFPIKEEKIIKNVDKITSEGDMNVAQIPSSFDRSVQPKDGPQPRLNLPKVWKHNYDKGIAIYGAKHDELPLVSFGIEIEGGMLLDDPNKIGVANLITDLMMEGTANKTPIELEEAIDALGSSINMYTTAQSINIEVNTLKRNFEPTLALVEEILFEPRWDAKEFDRIKRETIESIKRRSAVPSSIASNVFNKLNYGNHILSNSTTGTVASVESINIDDLKNYVSSNFSANLSTISIVGDISRSDAVNSFKNLVGRWEAKEVSFTDYTMPKPNSNAKAYFVDVPNAKQSEIRIGYLSLSRTHPDFYANTVMNMKLGGNFSGNVNMVLREEKGFTYGARTGFRGSKFPGTFTASSAVRSNTTEESVNIFKEIMTTYSRPIDQTDLEFTKNVTLKSNARRFETLGALRGMITDIARYELPFDYIKDNEDIVRNMTVESHNELVKKYIRPDEMIYLVVGDAATQLEGMKSLGFGDPILLDANGNIVK
;
A
#
# COMPACT_ATOMS: atom_id res chain seq x y z
N MET A 1 9.62 84.97 -40.86
CA MET A 1 10.82 84.24 -41.15
C MET A 1 11.25 83.51 -39.87
N LEU A 2 11.38 82.31 -39.89
CA LEU A 2 11.37 81.27 -38.87
C LEU A 2 12.09 81.59 -37.57
N LYS A 3 11.38 81.42 -36.43
CA LYS A 3 11.96 81.17 -35.10
C LYS A 3 11.72 79.74 -34.70
N LYS A 4 12.81 79.02 -34.45
CA LYS A 4 12.80 77.67 -33.81
C LYS A 4 12.75 77.84 -32.29
N ASN A 5 11.77 77.24 -31.66
CA ASN A 5 11.74 77.10 -30.21
C ASN A 5 12.29 75.79 -29.82
N LEU A 6 13.31 75.79 -28.96
CA LEU A 6 13.96 74.64 -28.33
C LEU A 6 13.21 74.30 -27.04
N ILE A 7 12.57 73.18 -26.93
CA ILE A 7 11.99 72.62 -25.67
C ILE A 7 12.94 71.59 -25.15
N ILE A 8 13.48 71.85 -23.97
CA ILE A 8 14.29 70.91 -23.20
C ILE A 8 13.32 70.03 -22.36
N SER A 9 13.26 68.75 -22.75
CA SER A 9 12.54 67.75 -21.93
C SER A 9 13.55 67.06 -21.01
N ILE A 10 13.36 67.27 -19.69
CA ILE A 10 14.04 66.47 -18.64
C ILE A 10 13.33 65.13 -18.53
N SER A 11 13.98 64.06 -19.02
CA SER A 11 13.52 62.68 -18.79
C SER A 11 14.04 62.20 -17.45
N ALA A 12 13.15 62.08 -16.48
CA ALA A 12 13.41 61.36 -15.22
C ALA A 12 13.51 59.87 -15.52
N LEU A 13 14.71 59.32 -15.33
CA LEU A 13 14.98 57.87 -15.44
C LEU A 13 14.48 57.21 -14.17
N LEU A 14 13.25 56.67 -14.18
CA LEU A 14 12.74 55.76 -13.20
C LEU A 14 13.38 54.39 -13.47
N MET A 15 14.35 53.97 -12.67
CA MET A 15 14.83 52.57 -12.61
C MET A 15 13.69 51.73 -12.03
N PHE A 16 12.98 51.04 -12.90
CA PHE A 16 12.22 49.83 -12.51
C PHE A 16 13.25 48.73 -12.23
N ILE A 17 13.49 48.46 -10.95
CA ILE A 17 14.05 47.17 -10.54
C ILE A 17 12.90 46.17 -10.71
N GLY A 18 12.77 45.65 -11.92
CA GLY A 18 11.96 44.47 -12.14
C GLY A 18 12.70 43.32 -11.49
N CYS A 19 12.15 42.73 -10.44
CA CYS A 19 12.44 41.37 -10.09
C CYS A 19 12.11 40.52 -11.34
N ASN A 20 13.13 40.06 -12.04
CA ASN A 20 12.97 38.96 -12.96
C ASN A 20 12.65 37.73 -12.10
N GLU A 21 11.40 37.47 -11.87
CA GLU A 21 10.99 36.09 -11.62
C GLU A 21 11.31 35.35 -12.92
N GLU A 22 12.29 34.45 -12.87
CA GLU A 22 12.47 33.47 -13.94
C GLU A 22 11.11 32.80 -14.15
N PRO A 23 10.63 32.65 -15.39
CA PRO A 23 9.37 31.97 -15.63
C PRO A 23 9.48 30.60 -15.00
N LYS A 24 8.65 30.32 -13.98
CA LYS A 24 8.51 28.99 -13.40
C LYS A 24 8.30 28.05 -14.59
N THR A 25 9.27 27.20 -14.90
CA THR A 25 9.15 26.22 -15.98
C THR A 25 7.97 25.34 -15.62
N GLN A 26 6.88 25.51 -16.37
CA GLN A 26 5.67 24.74 -16.17
C GLN A 26 6.04 23.26 -16.34
N PHE A 27 5.77 22.44 -15.31
CA PHE A 27 6.03 21.00 -15.35
C PHE A 27 5.36 20.39 -16.58
N LYS A 28 6.08 19.54 -17.31
CA LYS A 28 5.58 18.86 -18.50
C LYS A 28 6.14 17.46 -18.61
N ILE A 29 5.27 16.50 -18.88
CA ILE A 29 5.64 15.14 -19.30
C ILE A 29 5.54 15.11 -20.85
N ASP A 30 6.64 14.78 -21.53
CA ASP A 30 6.64 14.66 -22.98
C ASP A 30 5.96 13.35 -23.40
N TYR A 31 4.91 13.45 -24.22
CA TYR A 31 4.20 12.28 -24.74
C TYR A 31 3.78 12.47 -26.19
N LYS A 32 3.38 11.37 -26.84
CA LYS A 32 2.71 11.35 -28.14
C LYS A 32 1.37 10.65 -27.99
N LYS A 33 0.27 11.37 -28.22
CA LYS A 33 -1.11 10.83 -28.20
C LYS A 33 -1.60 10.62 -29.63
N TYR A 34 -2.29 9.49 -29.88
CA TYR A 34 -3.01 9.20 -31.13
C TYR A 34 -4.15 8.22 -30.81
N GLN A 35 -5.05 8.04 -31.79
CA GLN A 35 -6.17 7.11 -31.67
C GLN A 35 -6.10 6.12 -32.84
N LEU A 36 -6.40 4.84 -32.60
CA LEU A 36 -6.59 3.84 -33.63
C LEU A 36 -7.99 3.99 -34.27
N ASP A 37 -8.17 3.40 -35.46
CA ASP A 37 -9.46 3.44 -36.18
C ASP A 37 -10.62 2.80 -35.39
N ASN A 38 -10.33 1.88 -34.44
CA ASN A 38 -11.30 1.26 -33.57
C ASN A 38 -11.60 2.07 -32.28
N GLY A 39 -11.06 3.26 -32.16
CA GLY A 39 -11.31 4.17 -31.06
C GLY A 39 -10.35 4.08 -29.89
N LEU A 40 -9.42 3.11 -29.84
CA LEU A 40 -8.44 3.01 -28.75
C LEU A 40 -7.53 4.25 -28.72
N THR A 41 -7.55 4.96 -27.59
CA THR A 41 -6.63 6.08 -27.34
C THR A 41 -5.29 5.54 -26.85
N VAL A 42 -4.19 5.95 -27.49
CA VAL A 42 -2.81 5.51 -27.17
C VAL A 42 -1.93 6.69 -26.85
N ILE A 43 -1.22 6.61 -25.73
CA ILE A 43 -0.26 7.61 -25.25
C ILE A 43 1.10 6.94 -25.08
N LEU A 44 2.14 7.48 -25.74
CA LEU A 44 3.52 6.99 -25.68
C LEU A 44 4.40 8.00 -24.98
N HIS A 45 5.02 7.61 -23.85
CA HIS A 45 6.03 8.38 -23.13
C HIS A 45 7.38 7.66 -23.18
N GLU A 46 8.40 8.30 -23.78
CA GLU A 46 9.75 7.75 -23.88
C GLU A 46 10.59 8.20 -22.68
N ASP A 47 11.07 7.23 -21.91
CA ASP A 47 11.95 7.40 -20.75
C ASP A 47 13.02 6.30 -20.79
N LYS A 48 14.29 6.69 -20.94
CA LYS A 48 15.43 5.76 -21.11
C LYS A 48 16.31 5.65 -19.86
N SER A 49 15.84 6.13 -18.72
CA SER A 49 16.57 6.08 -17.46
C SER A 49 16.87 4.63 -17.06
N ASP A 50 15.85 3.78 -17.15
CA ASP A 50 15.93 2.35 -16.87
C ASP A 50 15.48 1.49 -18.06
N PRO A 51 16.01 0.27 -18.23
CA PRO A 51 15.68 -0.59 -19.34
C PRO A 51 14.34 -1.33 -19.16
N ILE A 52 13.30 -0.60 -18.75
CA ILE A 52 11.96 -1.12 -18.44
C ILE A 52 10.88 -0.36 -19.19
N VAL A 53 9.72 -0.99 -19.30
CA VAL A 53 8.51 -0.39 -19.89
C VAL A 53 7.30 -0.73 -19.01
N SER A 54 6.45 0.25 -18.74
CA SER A 54 5.10 0.05 -18.22
C SER A 54 4.08 0.12 -19.34
N VAL A 55 3.08 -0.76 -19.30
CA VAL A 55 1.86 -0.68 -20.11
C VAL A 55 0.71 -0.57 -19.11
N ALA A 56 -0.13 0.45 -19.25
CA ALA A 56 -1.31 0.64 -18.43
C ALA A 56 -2.52 0.87 -19.34
N ILE A 57 -3.58 0.09 -19.15
CA ILE A 57 -4.84 0.24 -19.89
C ILE A 57 -5.93 0.61 -18.89
N GLN A 58 -6.42 1.84 -18.99
CA GLN A 58 -7.54 2.37 -18.21
C GLN A 58 -8.82 2.18 -19.03
N TYR A 59 -9.73 1.35 -18.55
CA TYR A 59 -11.10 1.27 -19.06
C TYR A 59 -12.01 2.22 -18.30
N HIS A 60 -12.86 2.94 -18.99
CA HIS A 60 -13.87 3.85 -18.40
C HIS A 60 -15.10 3.07 -17.91
N VAL A 61 -14.84 2.05 -17.12
CA VAL A 61 -15.86 1.18 -16.50
C VAL A 61 -15.45 0.84 -15.07
N GLY A 62 -16.27 1.30 -14.13
CA GLY A 62 -16.18 0.98 -12.72
C GLY A 62 -17.54 0.53 -12.20
N SER A 63 -17.72 0.47 -10.89
CA SER A 63 -19.00 0.06 -10.31
C SER A 63 -20.13 1.05 -10.58
N ASN A 64 -19.87 2.27 -11.01
CA ASN A 64 -20.87 3.25 -11.42
C ASN A 64 -21.62 2.87 -12.74
N ARG A 65 -21.10 1.88 -13.47
CA ARG A 65 -21.73 1.36 -14.70
C ARG A 65 -22.65 0.16 -14.45
N GLU A 66 -22.68 -0.30 -13.19
CA GLU A 66 -23.55 -1.40 -12.76
C GLU A 66 -24.98 -0.92 -12.50
N THR A 67 -25.87 -1.88 -12.27
CA THR A 67 -27.27 -1.60 -11.94
C THR A 67 -27.67 -2.26 -10.63
N PRO A 68 -28.65 -1.72 -9.87
CA PRO A 68 -29.15 -2.35 -8.65
C PRO A 68 -29.55 -3.82 -8.89
N GLY A 69 -29.08 -4.72 -8.02
CA GLY A 69 -29.27 -6.18 -8.15
C GLY A 69 -28.24 -6.87 -9.05
N ARG A 70 -27.26 -6.11 -9.58
CA ARG A 70 -26.14 -6.59 -10.41
C ARG A 70 -24.86 -5.83 -10.03
N THR A 71 -24.54 -5.78 -8.72
CA THR A 71 -23.40 -5.04 -8.18
C THR A 71 -22.18 -5.93 -8.02
N GLY A 72 -20.98 -5.37 -8.13
CA GLY A 72 -19.71 -6.09 -8.04
C GLY A 72 -19.19 -6.66 -9.37
N PHE A 73 -19.88 -6.39 -10.49
CA PHE A 73 -19.53 -6.93 -11.81
C PHE A 73 -18.22 -6.35 -12.36
N ALA A 74 -18.00 -5.05 -12.24
CA ALA A 74 -16.75 -4.43 -12.69
C ALA A 74 -15.53 -5.03 -11.97
N HIS A 75 -15.63 -5.25 -10.67
CA HIS A 75 -14.58 -5.88 -9.88
C HIS A 75 -14.43 -7.38 -10.20
N LEU A 76 -15.54 -8.11 -10.38
CA LEU A 76 -15.47 -9.50 -10.82
C LEU A 76 -14.78 -9.63 -12.18
N PHE A 77 -15.03 -8.68 -13.11
CA PHE A 77 -14.33 -8.64 -14.39
C PHE A 77 -12.84 -8.34 -14.27
N GLU A 78 -12.43 -7.51 -13.30
CA GLU A 78 -11.00 -7.35 -13.01
C GLU A 78 -10.34 -8.73 -12.79
N HIS A 79 -10.98 -9.61 -12.02
CA HIS A 79 -10.47 -10.97 -11.80
C HIS A 79 -10.55 -11.85 -13.05
N MET A 80 -11.69 -11.86 -13.74
CA MET A 80 -11.93 -12.69 -14.91
C MET A 80 -10.93 -12.41 -16.05
N LEU A 81 -10.57 -11.16 -16.27
CA LEU A 81 -9.64 -10.72 -17.32
C LEU A 81 -8.19 -11.22 -17.10
N PHE A 82 -7.86 -11.77 -15.94
CA PHE A 82 -6.56 -12.40 -15.70
C PHE A 82 -6.56 -13.93 -15.89
N GLN A 83 -7.73 -14.57 -16.08
CA GLN A 83 -7.82 -16.02 -16.09
C GLN A 83 -7.33 -16.63 -17.39
N GLU A 84 -8.08 -16.51 -18.45
CA GLU A 84 -7.72 -17.01 -19.77
C GLU A 84 -8.32 -16.14 -20.88
N SER A 85 -7.77 -16.27 -22.07
CA SER A 85 -8.33 -15.76 -23.32
C SER A 85 -8.09 -16.78 -24.42
N GLN A 86 -8.69 -16.58 -25.59
CA GLN A 86 -8.72 -17.61 -26.67
C GLN A 86 -7.35 -18.20 -27.01
N HIS A 87 -6.27 -17.42 -26.90
CA HIS A 87 -4.92 -17.84 -27.25
C HIS A 87 -3.97 -17.91 -26.05
N VAL A 88 -4.44 -17.50 -24.88
CA VAL A 88 -3.69 -17.54 -23.61
C VAL A 88 -4.45 -18.43 -22.65
N GLY A 89 -3.95 -19.64 -22.43
CA GLY A 89 -4.60 -20.63 -21.58
C GLY A 89 -4.74 -20.16 -20.13
N GLN A 90 -5.59 -20.86 -19.37
CA GLN A 90 -5.88 -20.53 -17.98
C GLN A 90 -4.60 -20.35 -17.15
N ASP A 91 -4.57 -19.34 -16.29
CA ASP A 91 -3.46 -18.97 -15.41
C ASP A 91 -2.13 -18.63 -16.11
N GLN A 92 -2.12 -18.56 -17.44
CA GLN A 92 -0.89 -18.28 -18.18
C GLN A 92 -0.54 -16.80 -18.22
N PHE A 93 -1.48 -15.89 -18.02
CA PHE A 93 -1.21 -14.46 -18.08
C PHE A 93 -0.16 -14.05 -17.03
N PHE A 94 -0.40 -14.34 -15.75
CA PHE A 94 0.55 -14.09 -14.67
C PHE A 94 1.89 -14.81 -14.89
N LYS A 95 1.84 -16.09 -15.28
CA LYS A 95 3.03 -16.91 -15.49
C LYS A 95 3.93 -16.36 -16.61
N LYS A 96 3.35 -15.89 -17.71
CA LYS A 96 4.10 -15.31 -18.84
C LYS A 96 4.77 -13.99 -18.48
N ILE A 97 4.05 -13.07 -17.83
CA ILE A 97 4.61 -11.80 -17.37
C ILE A 97 5.72 -12.04 -16.33
N GLN A 98 5.51 -12.92 -15.37
CA GLN A 98 6.54 -13.26 -14.38
C GLN A 98 7.77 -13.91 -15.04
N ASN A 99 7.58 -14.82 -15.99
CA ASN A 99 8.68 -15.44 -16.76
C ASN A 99 9.48 -14.43 -17.59
N ALA A 100 8.83 -13.35 -18.03
CA ALA A 100 9.49 -12.22 -18.69
C ALA A 100 10.22 -11.28 -17.71
N GLY A 101 10.15 -11.54 -16.39
CA GLY A 101 10.73 -10.70 -15.33
C GLY A 101 9.86 -9.52 -14.94
N GLY A 102 8.59 -9.52 -15.37
CA GLY A 102 7.62 -8.46 -15.11
C GLY A 102 6.87 -8.59 -13.79
N THR A 103 6.10 -7.57 -13.53
CA THR A 103 5.02 -7.54 -12.53
C THR A 103 3.75 -7.02 -13.18
N LEU A 104 2.60 -7.37 -12.61
CA LEU A 104 1.30 -6.97 -13.11
C LEU A 104 0.31 -6.85 -11.97
N ASN A 105 -0.74 -6.07 -12.18
CA ASN A 105 -1.91 -6.03 -11.31
C ASN A 105 -3.09 -5.37 -12.04
N GLY A 106 -4.26 -5.37 -11.41
CA GLY A 106 -5.43 -4.59 -11.77
C GLY A 106 -5.98 -3.84 -10.56
N GLY A 107 -6.92 -2.95 -10.83
CA GLY A 107 -7.63 -2.24 -9.78
C GLY A 107 -8.92 -1.63 -10.31
N THR A 108 -10.02 -1.88 -9.61
CA THR A 108 -11.34 -1.32 -9.91
C THR A 108 -11.75 -0.34 -8.82
N ASN A 109 -12.26 0.80 -9.23
CA ASN A 109 -12.93 1.76 -8.36
C ASN A 109 -14.36 2.06 -8.86
N LYS A 110 -14.99 3.10 -8.36
CA LYS A 110 -16.33 3.46 -8.80
C LYS A 110 -16.39 3.87 -10.27
N ASP A 111 -15.34 4.51 -10.79
CA ASP A 111 -15.35 5.22 -12.06
C ASP A 111 -14.54 4.52 -13.17
N GLY A 112 -13.64 3.60 -12.80
CA GLY A 112 -12.79 2.95 -13.79
C GLY A 112 -12.13 1.68 -13.31
N THR A 113 -11.62 0.91 -14.28
CA THR A 113 -10.80 -0.28 -14.06
C THR A 113 -9.48 -0.12 -14.82
N VAL A 114 -8.34 -0.30 -14.13
CA VAL A 114 -7.02 -0.23 -14.75
C VAL A 114 -6.32 -1.57 -14.65
N TYR A 115 -5.69 -1.99 -15.74
CA TYR A 115 -4.74 -3.11 -15.77
C TYR A 115 -3.38 -2.60 -16.14
N TYR A 116 -2.33 -3.18 -15.57
CA TYR A 116 -0.97 -2.72 -15.85
C TYR A 116 0.09 -3.78 -15.67
N GLU A 117 1.14 -3.68 -16.47
CA GLU A 117 2.37 -4.43 -16.36
C GLU A 117 3.57 -3.50 -16.33
N VAL A 118 4.62 -3.94 -15.62
CA VAL A 118 5.98 -3.37 -15.74
C VAL A 118 6.93 -4.50 -16.06
N VAL A 119 7.58 -4.41 -17.20
CA VAL A 119 8.45 -5.46 -17.72
C VAL A 119 9.81 -4.89 -18.17
N PRO A 120 10.87 -5.71 -18.27
CA PRO A 120 12.06 -5.35 -19.03
C PRO A 120 11.68 -5.01 -20.48
N LYS A 121 12.30 -3.99 -21.05
CA LYS A 121 11.91 -3.45 -22.37
C LYS A 121 11.83 -4.46 -23.51
N ASN A 122 12.63 -5.54 -23.44
CA ASN A 122 12.65 -6.61 -24.44
C ASN A 122 11.41 -7.50 -24.43
N ALA A 123 10.53 -7.37 -23.40
CA ALA A 123 9.29 -8.11 -23.29
C ALA A 123 8.03 -7.29 -23.64
N LEU A 124 8.19 -6.05 -24.16
CA LEU A 124 7.06 -5.19 -24.53
C LEU A 124 6.10 -5.88 -25.52
N GLU A 125 6.62 -6.58 -26.54
CA GLU A 125 5.75 -7.26 -27.52
C GLU A 125 4.93 -8.39 -26.87
N THR A 126 5.49 -9.11 -25.90
CA THR A 126 4.77 -10.12 -25.11
C THR A 126 3.61 -9.49 -24.32
N VAL A 127 3.82 -8.32 -23.71
CA VAL A 127 2.75 -7.59 -22.99
C VAL A 127 1.64 -7.17 -23.96
N LEU A 128 1.99 -6.55 -25.07
CA LEU A 128 0.99 -6.08 -26.05
C LEU A 128 0.17 -7.24 -26.63
N TRP A 129 0.81 -8.40 -26.85
CA TRP A 129 0.11 -9.61 -27.27
C TRP A 129 -0.89 -10.08 -26.22
N LEU A 130 -0.48 -10.16 -24.95
CA LEU A 130 -1.36 -10.59 -23.82
C LEU A 130 -2.52 -9.62 -23.63
N GLU A 131 -2.26 -8.32 -23.57
CA GLU A 131 -3.26 -7.29 -23.40
C GLU A 131 -4.28 -7.24 -24.53
N SER A 132 -3.82 -7.37 -25.75
CA SER A 132 -4.71 -7.39 -26.91
C SER A 132 -5.58 -8.65 -26.94
N ASP A 133 -5.06 -9.80 -26.48
CA ASP A 133 -5.81 -11.05 -26.46
C ASP A 133 -6.94 -11.00 -25.44
N ARG A 134 -6.69 -10.47 -24.22
CA ARG A 134 -7.78 -10.30 -23.25
C ARG A 134 -8.79 -9.22 -23.66
N MET A 135 -8.38 -8.16 -24.38
CA MET A 135 -9.30 -7.13 -24.85
C MET A 135 -10.19 -7.61 -26.00
N GLY A 136 -9.69 -8.47 -26.90
CA GLY A 136 -10.43 -8.85 -28.10
C GLY A 136 -10.95 -10.29 -28.14
N TRP A 137 -10.40 -11.20 -27.34
CA TRP A 137 -10.63 -12.65 -27.42
C TRP A 137 -10.96 -13.31 -26.07
N LEU A 138 -11.42 -12.56 -25.07
CA LEU A 138 -11.83 -13.10 -23.76
C LEU A 138 -13.09 -13.97 -23.82
N LEU A 139 -14.15 -13.47 -24.45
CA LEU A 139 -15.50 -14.07 -24.31
C LEU A 139 -15.62 -15.51 -24.76
N SER A 140 -14.75 -15.96 -25.67
CA SER A 140 -14.71 -17.36 -26.13
C SER A 140 -14.28 -18.35 -25.06
N THR A 141 -13.69 -17.89 -23.95
CA THR A 141 -13.11 -18.74 -22.91
C THR A 141 -13.80 -18.59 -21.53
N VAL A 142 -14.72 -17.65 -21.38
CA VAL A 142 -15.47 -17.47 -20.12
C VAL A 142 -16.42 -18.64 -19.92
N THR A 143 -15.96 -19.66 -19.15
CA THR A 143 -16.71 -20.85 -18.79
C THR A 143 -17.46 -20.70 -17.47
N GLN A 144 -18.47 -21.53 -17.22
CA GLN A 144 -19.21 -21.52 -15.95
C GLN A 144 -18.26 -21.82 -14.77
N THR A 145 -17.34 -22.79 -14.93
CA THR A 145 -16.39 -23.17 -13.88
C THR A 145 -15.43 -22.02 -13.53
N ALA A 146 -14.84 -21.36 -14.53
CA ALA A 146 -13.96 -20.21 -14.31
C ALA A 146 -14.70 -19.05 -13.61
N PHE A 147 -15.93 -18.80 -14.03
CA PHE A 147 -16.78 -17.78 -13.42
C PHE A 147 -17.11 -18.09 -11.95
N GLU A 148 -17.59 -19.31 -11.62
CA GLU A 148 -17.92 -19.71 -10.25
C GLU A 148 -16.67 -19.67 -9.34
N ASN A 149 -15.51 -20.07 -9.84
CA ASN A 149 -14.26 -19.96 -9.07
C ASN A 149 -13.91 -18.50 -8.74
N GLN A 150 -14.02 -17.59 -9.71
CA GLN A 150 -13.74 -16.18 -9.46
C GLN A 150 -14.79 -15.50 -8.58
N GLN A 151 -16.07 -15.91 -8.66
CA GLN A 151 -17.08 -15.49 -7.67
C GLN A 151 -16.64 -15.82 -6.25
N GLU A 152 -16.16 -17.05 -6.00
CA GLU A 152 -15.68 -17.45 -4.66
C GLU A 152 -14.43 -16.66 -4.23
N VAL A 153 -13.48 -16.38 -5.14
CA VAL A 153 -12.31 -15.55 -4.86
C VAL A 153 -12.72 -14.14 -4.42
N VAL A 154 -13.63 -13.49 -5.16
CA VAL A 154 -14.16 -12.14 -4.84
C VAL A 154 -14.94 -12.15 -3.51
N GLN A 155 -15.74 -13.19 -3.25
CA GLN A 155 -16.44 -13.35 -1.98
C GLN A 155 -15.44 -13.52 -0.81
N ASN A 156 -14.34 -14.26 -0.99
CA ASN A 156 -13.29 -14.39 0.01
C ASN A 156 -12.56 -13.07 0.26
N GLU A 157 -12.37 -12.27 -0.77
CA GLU A 157 -11.82 -10.91 -0.63
C GLU A 157 -12.77 -10.01 0.19
N LYS A 158 -14.08 -10.05 -0.07
CA LYS A 158 -15.08 -9.33 0.72
C LYS A 158 -15.03 -9.75 2.19
N ARG A 159 -14.98 -11.06 2.47
CA ARG A 159 -14.82 -11.58 3.83
C ARG A 159 -13.55 -11.04 4.51
N GLN A 160 -12.44 -11.03 3.78
CA GLN A 160 -11.14 -10.58 4.29
C GLN A 160 -11.08 -9.06 4.49
N ARG A 161 -11.59 -8.28 3.54
CA ARG A 161 -11.45 -6.81 3.53
C ARG A 161 -12.59 -6.08 4.24
N VAL A 162 -13.76 -6.70 4.36
CA VAL A 162 -14.96 -6.09 4.93
C VAL A 162 -15.43 -6.84 6.17
N ASP A 163 -15.84 -8.11 6.04
CA ASP A 163 -16.64 -8.81 7.04
C ASP A 163 -15.83 -9.24 8.27
N ASN A 164 -14.51 -9.46 8.15
CA ASN A 164 -13.59 -9.86 9.23
C ASN A 164 -12.72 -8.71 9.78
N ARG A 165 -13.13 -7.48 9.57
CA ARG A 165 -12.37 -6.31 10.02
C ARG A 165 -13.21 -5.36 10.87
N PRO A 166 -12.63 -4.76 11.92
CA PRO A 166 -13.29 -3.66 12.61
C PRO A 166 -13.67 -2.55 11.62
N TYR A 167 -14.90 -2.07 11.73
CA TYR A 167 -15.44 -0.95 10.92
C TYR A 167 -15.52 -1.22 9.41
N GLY A 168 -15.47 -2.49 8.98
CA GLY A 168 -15.42 -2.83 7.55
C GLY A 168 -16.66 -2.37 6.77
N HIS A 169 -17.80 -2.25 7.42
CA HIS A 169 -19.07 -1.81 6.80
C HIS A 169 -19.28 -0.29 6.78
N THR A 170 -18.32 0.55 7.21
CA THR A 170 -18.48 2.01 7.29
C THR A 170 -18.88 2.60 5.95
N ASN A 171 -18.15 2.28 4.87
CA ASN A 171 -18.42 2.78 3.53
C ASN A 171 -19.81 2.34 3.03
N TYR A 172 -20.19 1.09 3.26
CA TYR A 172 -21.50 0.58 2.88
C TYR A 172 -22.64 1.36 3.57
N MET A 173 -22.56 1.53 4.88
CA MET A 173 -23.54 2.30 5.65
C MET A 173 -23.62 3.76 5.19
N MET A 174 -22.47 4.37 4.91
CA MET A 174 -22.42 5.75 4.44
C MET A 174 -23.11 5.90 3.08
N ILE A 175 -22.72 5.11 2.06
CA ILE A 175 -23.24 5.27 0.69
C ILE A 175 -24.73 4.96 0.58
N GLN A 176 -25.22 3.97 1.33
CA GLN A 176 -26.66 3.63 1.38
C GLN A 176 -27.53 4.74 1.98
N ASN A 177 -26.98 5.60 2.82
CA ASN A 177 -27.67 6.73 3.42
C ASN A 177 -27.40 8.05 2.69
N MET A 178 -26.26 8.17 1.99
CA MET A 178 -25.86 9.36 1.22
C MET A 178 -26.61 9.44 -0.11
N TYR A 179 -26.60 8.36 -0.88
CA TYR A 179 -27.06 8.35 -2.25
C TYR A 179 -28.45 7.70 -2.38
N PRO A 180 -29.36 8.23 -3.25
CA PRO A 180 -30.59 7.53 -3.64
C PRO A 180 -30.30 6.13 -4.22
N LYS A 181 -31.26 5.21 -4.17
CA LYS A 181 -31.07 3.82 -4.63
C LYS A 181 -30.66 3.70 -6.10
N GLU A 182 -31.12 4.63 -6.93
CA GLU A 182 -30.83 4.67 -8.36
C GLU A 182 -29.52 5.41 -8.68
N HIS A 183 -28.87 6.01 -7.69
CA HIS A 183 -27.62 6.73 -7.90
C HIS A 183 -26.46 5.74 -8.07
N PRO A 184 -25.58 5.88 -9.10
CA PRO A 184 -24.50 4.94 -9.39
C PRO A 184 -23.49 4.72 -8.25
N TYR A 185 -23.45 5.60 -7.26
CA TYR A 185 -22.59 5.47 -6.07
C TYR A 185 -23.30 4.87 -4.85
N ASN A 186 -24.54 4.37 -4.97
CA ASN A 186 -25.27 3.79 -3.83
C ASN A 186 -24.79 2.39 -3.42
N TRP A 187 -23.93 1.73 -4.19
CA TRP A 187 -23.35 0.41 -3.88
C TRP A 187 -21.82 0.43 -3.83
N THR A 188 -21.24 -0.59 -3.20
CA THR A 188 -19.78 -0.72 -3.08
C THR A 188 -19.19 -1.37 -4.34
N THR A 189 -17.95 -1.06 -4.66
CA THR A 189 -17.24 -1.65 -5.81
C THR A 189 -17.11 -3.18 -5.71
N ILE A 190 -16.97 -3.72 -4.50
CA ILE A 190 -16.92 -5.17 -4.31
C ILE A 190 -18.29 -5.85 -4.48
N GLY A 191 -19.37 -5.06 -4.46
CA GLY A 191 -20.74 -5.52 -4.65
C GLY A 191 -21.36 -6.19 -3.43
N GLU A 192 -22.65 -6.52 -3.59
CA GLU A 192 -23.40 -7.30 -2.61
C GLU A 192 -23.20 -8.79 -2.85
N LEU A 193 -23.05 -9.55 -1.77
CA LEU A 193 -22.84 -11.00 -1.84
C LEU A 193 -23.97 -11.71 -2.61
N GLU A 194 -25.20 -11.29 -2.39
CA GLU A 194 -26.39 -11.84 -3.04
C GLU A 194 -26.39 -11.57 -4.56
N ASP A 195 -25.96 -10.38 -4.99
CA ASP A 195 -25.86 -10.01 -6.40
C ASP A 195 -24.82 -10.86 -7.11
N LEU A 196 -23.64 -11.04 -6.49
CA LEU A 196 -22.58 -11.91 -7.01
C LEU A 196 -23.04 -13.38 -7.12
N GLN A 197 -23.77 -13.90 -6.11
CA GLN A 197 -24.26 -15.28 -6.11
C GLN A 197 -25.36 -15.50 -7.14
N ASN A 198 -26.17 -14.50 -7.45
CA ASN A 198 -27.23 -14.56 -8.44
C ASN A 198 -26.78 -14.18 -9.86
N ALA A 199 -25.54 -13.76 -10.04
CA ALA A 199 -24.98 -13.42 -11.34
C ALA A 199 -24.94 -14.65 -12.26
N THR A 200 -25.31 -14.45 -13.52
CA THR A 200 -25.26 -15.49 -14.56
C THR A 200 -24.12 -15.23 -15.55
N LEU A 201 -23.72 -16.28 -16.25
CA LEU A 201 -22.71 -16.16 -17.32
C LEU A 201 -23.17 -15.21 -18.45
N GLU A 202 -24.50 -15.13 -18.71
CA GLU A 202 -25.07 -14.21 -19.69
C GLU A 202 -24.94 -12.76 -19.23
N ASP A 203 -25.19 -12.46 -17.96
CA ASP A 203 -25.00 -11.12 -17.37
C ASP A 203 -23.54 -10.69 -17.52
N VAL A 204 -22.60 -11.60 -17.23
CA VAL A 204 -21.16 -11.38 -17.36
C VAL A 204 -20.77 -11.03 -18.80
N ARG A 205 -21.25 -11.80 -19.78
CA ARG A 205 -20.97 -11.54 -21.19
C ARG A 205 -21.53 -10.21 -21.67
N ALA A 206 -22.77 -9.91 -21.31
CA ALA A 206 -23.43 -8.65 -21.69
C ALA A 206 -22.65 -7.44 -21.14
N PHE A 207 -22.19 -7.50 -19.89
CA PHE A 207 -21.40 -6.42 -19.28
C PHE A 207 -20.05 -6.21 -19.98
N TYR A 208 -19.35 -7.29 -20.37
CA TYR A 208 -18.11 -7.17 -21.15
C TYR A 208 -18.33 -6.53 -22.52
N GLU A 209 -19.32 -7.03 -23.29
CA GLU A 209 -19.62 -6.53 -24.63
C GLU A 209 -20.00 -5.06 -24.61
N GLU A 210 -20.62 -4.59 -23.52
CA GLU A 210 -21.01 -3.20 -23.37
C GLU A 210 -19.86 -2.28 -22.99
N TRP A 211 -18.95 -2.72 -22.11
CA TRP A 211 -18.01 -1.79 -21.47
C TRP A 211 -16.53 -2.00 -21.81
N TYR A 212 -16.09 -3.20 -22.20
CA TYR A 212 -14.65 -3.51 -22.38
C TYR A 212 -14.15 -3.40 -23.83
N GLY A 213 -14.75 -2.54 -24.64
CA GLY A 213 -14.28 -2.27 -25.99
C GLY A 213 -13.08 -1.30 -26.07
N PRO A 214 -12.27 -1.33 -27.14
CA PRO A 214 -11.13 -0.44 -27.31
C PRO A 214 -11.50 1.05 -27.33
N ASN A 215 -12.70 1.40 -27.82
CA ASN A 215 -13.22 2.77 -27.82
C ASN A 215 -13.60 3.31 -26.42
N ASN A 216 -13.59 2.45 -25.40
CA ASN A 216 -13.82 2.81 -23.99
C ASN A 216 -12.53 2.65 -23.15
N ALA A 217 -11.34 2.76 -23.79
CA ALA A 217 -10.06 2.54 -23.14
C ALA A 217 -8.99 3.55 -23.55
N THR A 218 -8.16 3.91 -22.57
CA THR A 218 -6.91 4.67 -22.76
C THR A 218 -5.73 3.80 -22.40
N MET A 219 -4.85 3.52 -23.38
CA MET A 219 -3.59 2.79 -23.20
C MET A 219 -2.43 3.76 -23.07
N VAL A 220 -1.61 3.62 -22.03
CA VAL A 220 -0.35 4.36 -21.89
C VAL A 220 0.82 3.38 -21.88
N ILE A 221 1.82 3.64 -22.73
CA ILE A 221 3.07 2.89 -22.78
C ILE A 221 4.20 3.87 -22.43
N ALA A 222 4.84 3.66 -21.28
CA ALA A 222 5.88 4.55 -20.76
C ALA A 222 7.16 3.78 -20.44
N GLY A 223 8.33 4.33 -20.78
CA GLY A 223 9.64 3.74 -20.49
C GLY A 223 10.60 3.72 -21.66
N ASP A 224 11.57 2.79 -21.66
CA ASP A 224 12.60 2.66 -22.70
C ASP A 224 12.01 2.05 -23.99
N ILE A 225 11.30 2.90 -24.73
CA ILE A 225 10.63 2.56 -25.98
C ILE A 225 11.17 3.34 -27.18
N ASN A 226 10.96 2.81 -28.39
CA ASN A 226 11.00 3.56 -29.65
C ASN A 226 9.56 3.86 -30.06
N LYS A 227 9.16 5.14 -30.05
CA LYS A 227 7.76 5.55 -30.31
C LYS A 227 7.23 5.06 -31.67
N GLN A 228 8.08 4.94 -32.71
CA GLN A 228 7.63 4.50 -34.03
C GLN A 228 7.43 2.98 -34.08
N GLU A 229 8.36 2.20 -33.56
CA GLU A 229 8.26 0.74 -33.46
C GLU A 229 7.11 0.34 -32.57
N THR A 230 6.97 0.99 -31.41
CA THR A 230 5.87 0.75 -30.47
C THR A 230 4.51 1.02 -31.12
N LYS A 231 4.39 2.10 -31.90
CA LYS A 231 3.15 2.38 -32.64
C LYS A 231 2.80 1.24 -33.60
N GLN A 232 3.78 0.70 -34.34
CA GLN A 232 3.57 -0.42 -35.27
C GLN A 232 3.12 -1.69 -34.54
N LEU A 233 3.69 -1.97 -33.34
CA LEU A 233 3.27 -3.10 -32.53
C LEU A 233 1.83 -2.90 -32.01
N VAL A 234 1.47 -1.72 -31.54
CA VAL A 234 0.11 -1.41 -31.11
C VAL A 234 -0.88 -1.60 -32.26
N GLU A 235 -0.59 -1.07 -33.45
CA GLU A 235 -1.42 -1.25 -34.65
C GLU A 235 -1.58 -2.73 -35.00
N LYS A 236 -0.48 -3.52 -34.95
CA LYS A 236 -0.50 -4.96 -35.21
C LYS A 236 -1.42 -5.73 -34.27
N TYR A 237 -1.33 -5.46 -32.97
CA TYR A 237 -2.01 -6.27 -31.97
C TYR A 237 -3.44 -5.80 -31.67
N PHE A 238 -3.69 -4.49 -31.70
CA PHE A 238 -4.97 -3.90 -31.30
C PHE A 238 -5.84 -3.43 -32.46
N GLY A 239 -5.26 -3.20 -33.64
CA GLY A 239 -5.96 -2.57 -34.77
C GLY A 239 -7.16 -3.37 -35.31
N GLU A 240 -7.16 -4.69 -35.18
CA GLU A 240 -8.25 -5.57 -35.63
C GLU A 240 -9.38 -5.78 -34.61
N ILE A 241 -9.19 -5.33 -33.36
CA ILE A 241 -10.21 -5.49 -32.31
C ILE A 241 -11.39 -4.60 -32.65
N LYS A 242 -12.59 -5.18 -32.60
CA LYS A 242 -13.84 -4.45 -32.90
C LYS A 242 -14.16 -3.46 -31.77
N PRO A 243 -14.62 -2.24 -32.10
CA PRO A 243 -15.10 -1.32 -31.07
C PRO A 243 -16.38 -1.87 -30.40
N GLY A 244 -16.52 -1.56 -29.12
CA GLY A 244 -17.76 -1.75 -28.37
C GLY A 244 -18.83 -0.68 -28.73
N PRO A 245 -19.97 -0.68 -28.05
CA PRO A 245 -20.95 0.39 -28.14
C PRO A 245 -20.34 1.75 -27.80
N ASN A 246 -20.93 2.82 -28.32
CA ASN A 246 -20.53 4.16 -27.96
C ASN A 246 -21.33 4.62 -26.73
N ASN A 247 -20.76 4.43 -25.55
CA ASN A 247 -21.37 4.82 -24.28
C ASN A 247 -21.00 6.27 -23.94
N PRO A 248 -21.99 7.10 -23.55
CA PRO A 248 -21.69 8.47 -23.14
C PRO A 248 -20.98 8.50 -21.79
N ASP A 249 -20.12 9.49 -21.60
CA ASP A 249 -19.52 9.77 -20.31
C ASP A 249 -20.61 10.13 -19.28
N PRO A 250 -20.47 9.70 -18.01
CA PRO A 250 -21.42 10.06 -16.99
C PRO A 250 -21.34 11.56 -16.70
N LYS A 251 -22.50 12.14 -16.39
CA LYS A 251 -22.57 13.55 -15.97
C LYS A 251 -22.44 13.66 -14.46
N PRO A 252 -21.88 14.78 -13.95
CA PRO A 252 -21.92 15.03 -12.52
C PRO A 252 -23.33 14.88 -11.93
N MET A 253 -23.42 14.16 -10.82
CA MET A 253 -24.65 13.87 -10.09
C MET A 253 -24.49 14.15 -8.59
N PRO A 254 -24.12 15.37 -8.19
CA PRO A 254 -24.00 15.69 -6.77
C PRO A 254 -25.34 15.55 -6.07
N VAL A 255 -25.34 15.12 -4.81
CA VAL A 255 -26.53 14.93 -4.00
C VAL A 255 -26.65 16.01 -2.93
N GLU A 256 -27.88 16.31 -2.54
CA GLU A 256 -28.21 17.18 -1.40
C GLU A 256 -29.03 16.38 -0.38
N LEU A 257 -28.65 16.46 0.89
CA LEU A 257 -29.38 15.84 1.98
C LEU A 257 -30.39 16.84 2.54
N THR A 258 -31.66 16.43 2.58
CA THR A 258 -32.76 17.25 3.17
C THR A 258 -32.74 17.23 4.70
N GLU A 259 -32.08 16.25 5.29
CA GLU A 259 -31.92 16.07 6.74
C GLU A 259 -30.61 15.32 7.06
N THR A 260 -30.09 15.52 8.25
CA THR A 260 -28.97 14.73 8.77
C THR A 260 -29.45 13.33 9.12
N LYS A 261 -28.74 12.31 8.61
CA LYS A 261 -29.04 10.89 8.87
C LYS A 261 -28.01 10.30 9.81
N LYS A 262 -28.45 9.75 10.94
CA LYS A 262 -27.60 9.11 11.93
C LYS A 262 -27.92 7.64 12.03
N VAL A 263 -26.93 6.78 11.76
CA VAL A 263 -27.08 5.33 11.79
C VAL A 263 -25.99 4.68 12.65
N TYR A 264 -26.31 3.50 13.23
CA TYR A 264 -25.33 2.76 14.02
C TYR A 264 -25.26 1.28 13.69
N HIS A 265 -24.13 0.66 14.00
CA HIS A 265 -23.90 -0.78 13.95
C HIS A 265 -23.13 -1.27 15.17
N GLU A 266 -23.51 -2.46 15.69
CA GLU A 266 -22.77 -3.17 16.73
C GLU A 266 -21.73 -4.10 16.07
N ASP A 267 -20.46 -3.75 16.17
CA ASP A 267 -19.35 -4.45 15.52
C ASP A 267 -18.69 -5.47 16.47
N ILE A 268 -18.63 -6.73 16.04
CA ILE A 268 -18.06 -7.82 16.83
C ILE A 268 -16.53 -7.77 16.91
N PHE A 269 -15.87 -7.11 15.97
CA PHE A 269 -14.41 -6.96 15.91
C PHE A 269 -13.93 -5.64 16.50
N ALA A 270 -14.76 -4.61 16.55
CA ALA A 270 -14.38 -3.34 17.14
C ALA A 270 -14.10 -3.46 18.65
N ARG A 271 -13.07 -2.74 19.10
CA ARG A 271 -12.73 -2.59 20.54
C ARG A 271 -12.91 -1.16 21.02
N SER A 272 -13.09 -0.24 20.10
CA SER A 272 -13.32 1.18 20.36
C SER A 272 -14.49 1.67 19.51
N PRO A 273 -15.26 2.67 19.96
CA PRO A 273 -16.30 3.28 19.16
C PRO A 273 -15.67 4.16 18.07
N ARG A 274 -16.32 4.23 16.89
CA ARG A 274 -15.92 5.10 15.78
C ARG A 274 -17.13 5.87 15.26
N LEU A 275 -16.94 7.16 15.08
CA LEU A 275 -17.87 8.06 14.40
C LEU A 275 -17.27 8.48 13.07
N THR A 276 -18.09 8.48 12.02
CA THR A 276 -17.75 9.08 10.73
C THR A 276 -18.86 10.04 10.33
N MET A 277 -18.52 11.28 9.95
CA MET A 277 -19.44 12.27 9.39
C MET A 277 -19.04 12.52 7.94
N ASP A 278 -19.98 12.33 7.02
CA ASP A 278 -19.78 12.52 5.59
C ASP A 278 -20.75 13.57 5.05
N PHE A 279 -20.20 14.63 4.50
CA PHE A 279 -20.96 15.71 3.84
C PHE A 279 -20.92 15.51 2.33
N PRO A 280 -22.06 15.62 1.61
CA PRO A 280 -22.05 15.57 0.15
C PRO A 280 -21.33 16.76 -0.45
N THR A 281 -20.49 16.53 -1.46
CA THR A 281 -19.74 17.56 -2.16
C THR A 281 -19.77 17.36 -3.69
N VAL A 282 -18.86 17.97 -4.40
CA VAL A 282 -18.80 18.07 -5.86
C VAL A 282 -17.97 16.94 -6.49
N ASP A 283 -18.11 16.79 -7.79
CA ASP A 283 -17.27 15.94 -8.62
C ASP A 283 -15.82 16.46 -8.72
N GLN A 284 -14.89 15.60 -9.19
CA GLN A 284 -13.45 15.91 -9.26
C GLN A 284 -13.10 17.02 -10.26
N SER A 285 -13.95 17.28 -11.27
CA SER A 285 -13.69 18.32 -12.30
C SER A 285 -14.16 19.71 -11.87
N HIS A 286 -14.96 19.78 -10.79
CA HIS A 286 -15.52 21.01 -10.31
C HIS A 286 -14.45 21.98 -9.77
N PHE A 287 -14.60 23.27 -9.99
CA PHE A 287 -13.63 24.29 -9.56
C PHE A 287 -13.42 24.38 -8.03
N ASP A 288 -14.36 23.91 -7.22
CA ASP A 288 -14.28 23.85 -5.75
C ASP A 288 -13.45 22.65 -5.25
N ALA A 289 -13.13 21.66 -6.09
CA ALA A 289 -12.47 20.41 -5.67
C ALA A 289 -11.10 20.66 -5.01
N ALA A 290 -10.25 21.51 -5.61
CA ALA A 290 -8.95 21.84 -5.06
C ALA A 290 -9.01 22.57 -3.70
N ALA A 291 -9.98 23.46 -3.52
CA ALA A 291 -10.17 24.15 -2.24
C ALA A 291 -10.73 23.22 -1.15
N LEU A 292 -11.59 22.26 -1.51
CA LEU A 292 -12.10 21.22 -0.60
C LEU A 292 -10.98 20.26 -0.15
N GLU A 293 -10.05 19.91 -1.03
CA GLU A 293 -8.87 19.11 -0.72
C GLU A 293 -8.03 19.78 0.38
N LEU A 294 -7.69 21.06 0.21
CA LEU A 294 -6.93 21.80 1.23
C LEU A 294 -7.75 22.05 2.51
N LEU A 295 -9.07 22.23 2.42
CA LEU A 295 -9.94 22.35 3.60
C LEU A 295 -9.88 21.08 4.46
N GLY A 296 -9.89 19.88 3.84
CA GLY A 296 -9.77 18.62 4.58
C GLY A 296 -8.51 18.57 5.42
N GLN A 297 -7.38 18.96 4.84
CA GLN A 297 -6.10 19.01 5.54
C GLN A 297 -6.09 20.10 6.63
N LEU A 298 -6.57 21.31 6.36
CA LEU A 298 -6.65 22.39 7.35
C LEU A 298 -7.50 22.05 8.58
N LEU A 299 -8.58 21.28 8.40
CA LEU A 299 -9.45 20.89 9.51
C LEU A 299 -8.91 19.74 10.34
N GLY A 300 -8.21 18.78 9.75
CA GLY A 300 -7.87 17.51 10.41
C GLY A 300 -6.41 17.03 10.36
N ASP A 301 -5.54 17.64 9.52
CA ASP A 301 -4.14 17.22 9.42
C ASP A 301 -3.24 18.09 10.29
N GLY A 302 -2.47 17.41 11.15
CA GLY A 302 -1.53 18.06 12.05
C GLY A 302 -2.13 18.55 13.37
N LYS A 303 -1.23 18.92 14.30
CA LYS A 303 -1.57 19.29 15.68
C LYS A 303 -2.25 20.66 15.80
N LYS A 304 -2.02 21.54 14.83
CA LYS A 304 -2.67 22.85 14.77
C LYS A 304 -4.12 22.76 14.30
N ALA A 305 -4.49 21.71 13.61
CA ALA A 305 -5.82 21.51 13.05
C ALA A 305 -6.91 21.57 14.15
N PRO A 306 -8.02 22.31 13.94
CA PRO A 306 -9.03 22.50 14.99
C PRO A 306 -9.68 21.21 15.47
N LEU A 307 -9.86 20.20 14.61
CA LEU A 307 -10.37 18.88 15.02
C LEU A 307 -9.38 18.18 15.96
N TYR A 308 -8.08 18.23 15.67
CA TYR A 308 -7.06 17.63 16.54
C TYR A 308 -7.02 18.34 17.90
N LYS A 309 -6.96 19.66 17.89
CA LYS A 309 -6.91 20.49 19.10
C LYS A 309 -8.09 20.18 20.05
N VAL A 310 -9.32 20.20 19.53
CA VAL A 310 -10.51 20.01 20.38
C VAL A 310 -10.66 18.54 20.80
N ILE A 311 -10.55 17.58 19.88
CA ILE A 311 -10.90 16.18 20.12
C ILE A 311 -9.77 15.43 20.85
N VAL A 312 -8.50 15.64 20.41
CA VAL A 312 -7.35 14.88 20.93
C VAL A 312 -6.73 15.58 22.14
N GLU A 313 -6.43 16.87 22.03
CA GLU A 313 -5.71 17.56 23.09
C GLU A 313 -6.59 18.03 24.25
N GLU A 314 -7.69 18.76 23.96
CA GLU A 314 -8.50 19.39 25.00
C GLU A 314 -9.45 18.38 25.65
N LYS A 315 -10.31 17.73 24.86
CA LYS A 315 -11.34 16.82 25.36
C LYS A 315 -10.84 15.37 25.57
N LYS A 316 -9.73 14.98 24.94
CA LYS A 316 -9.11 13.65 25.05
C LYS A 316 -10.10 12.52 24.76
N LEU A 317 -10.93 12.71 23.72
CA LEU A 317 -11.96 11.74 23.31
C LEU A 317 -11.38 10.63 22.40
N ALA A 318 -10.30 10.92 21.67
CA ALA A 318 -9.71 10.01 20.70
C ALA A 318 -8.18 10.14 20.69
N PRO A 319 -7.45 9.07 20.33
CA PRO A 319 -6.01 9.14 20.09
C PRO A 319 -5.64 9.81 18.77
N SER A 320 -6.53 9.76 17.79
CA SER A 320 -6.31 10.31 16.44
C SER A 320 -7.62 10.49 15.70
N LEU A 321 -7.58 11.29 14.67
CA LEU A 321 -8.67 11.48 13.71
C LEU A 321 -8.07 11.72 12.31
N TYR A 322 -8.93 11.75 11.31
CA TYR A 322 -8.56 12.26 9.98
C TYR A 322 -9.76 12.93 9.31
N SER A 323 -9.45 13.85 8.40
CA SER A 323 -10.41 14.57 7.59
C SER A 323 -9.85 14.70 6.17
N TYR A 324 -10.70 14.52 5.17
CA TYR A 324 -10.30 14.64 3.76
C TYR A 324 -11.49 14.92 2.85
N SER A 325 -11.23 15.45 1.67
CA SER A 325 -12.20 15.52 0.58
C SER A 325 -11.98 14.39 -0.41
N GLY A 326 -13.01 13.59 -0.68
CA GLY A 326 -13.01 12.48 -1.64
C GLY A 326 -13.86 12.84 -2.86
N THR A 327 -13.31 13.60 -3.81
CA THR A 327 -13.97 13.88 -5.09
C THR A 327 -13.76 12.74 -6.08
N GLN A 328 -14.82 12.35 -6.79
CA GLN A 328 -14.84 11.30 -7.82
C GLN A 328 -15.51 11.84 -9.09
N GLU A 329 -15.69 11.00 -10.12
CA GLU A 329 -16.15 11.47 -11.43
C GLU A 329 -17.52 12.18 -11.41
N ILE A 330 -18.50 11.65 -10.65
CA ILE A 330 -19.87 12.17 -10.71
C ILE A 330 -20.34 12.84 -9.41
N ALA A 331 -19.68 12.60 -8.28
CA ALA A 331 -20.01 13.20 -6.99
C ALA A 331 -18.82 13.06 -6.03
N GLY A 332 -18.84 13.82 -4.93
CA GLY A 332 -17.84 13.71 -3.88
C GLY A 332 -18.43 13.73 -2.48
N THR A 333 -17.56 13.48 -1.51
CA THR A 333 -17.86 13.61 -0.08
C THR A 333 -16.73 14.30 0.65
N PHE A 334 -17.07 15.01 1.72
CA PHE A 334 -16.09 15.51 2.69
C PHE A 334 -16.26 14.68 3.97
N ASN A 335 -15.18 14.07 4.43
CA ASN A 335 -15.18 13.11 5.52
C ASN A 335 -14.49 13.63 6.77
N VAL A 336 -15.08 13.36 7.94
CA VAL A 336 -14.43 13.47 9.26
C VAL A 336 -14.60 12.12 9.98
N THR A 337 -13.51 11.45 10.30
CA THR A 337 -13.53 10.17 11.02
C THR A 337 -12.76 10.26 12.33
N VAL A 338 -13.43 9.83 13.41
CA VAL A 338 -12.86 9.82 14.77
C VAL A 338 -13.02 8.43 15.37
N THR A 339 -11.91 7.81 15.78
CA THR A 339 -11.93 6.55 16.54
C THR A 339 -11.61 6.84 17.99
N GLY A 340 -12.62 6.76 18.84
CA GLY A 340 -12.52 7.09 20.26
C GLY A 340 -11.72 6.09 21.09
N PHE A 341 -11.50 6.42 22.37
CA PHE A 341 -11.07 5.43 23.37
C PHE A 341 -12.22 4.44 23.66
N PRO A 342 -11.97 3.27 24.27
CA PRO A 342 -13.01 2.23 24.45
C PRO A 342 -14.29 2.67 25.16
N THR A 343 -14.24 3.72 25.96
CA THR A 343 -15.38 4.25 26.73
C THR A 343 -15.93 5.55 26.18
N THR A 344 -15.41 6.05 25.05
CA THR A 344 -15.81 7.33 24.46
C THR A 344 -17.25 7.25 23.95
N ASN A 345 -18.12 8.16 24.40
CA ASN A 345 -19.46 8.32 23.86
C ASN A 345 -19.39 9.10 22.54
N LEU A 346 -20.04 8.59 21.49
CA LEU A 346 -19.97 9.18 20.14
C LEU A 346 -20.79 10.47 20.01
N GLY A 347 -21.74 10.73 20.93
CA GLY A 347 -22.42 12.01 21.03
C GLY A 347 -21.49 13.13 21.52
N ASP A 348 -20.55 12.79 22.44
CA ASP A 348 -19.53 13.76 22.86
C ASP A 348 -18.54 14.06 21.71
N VAL A 349 -18.25 13.06 20.88
CA VAL A 349 -17.41 13.22 19.67
C VAL A 349 -18.11 14.11 18.66
N GLU A 350 -19.40 13.90 18.37
CA GLU A 350 -20.20 14.73 17.47
C GLU A 350 -20.18 16.19 17.93
N ASN A 351 -20.44 16.46 19.22
CA ASN A 351 -20.38 17.79 19.81
C ASN A 351 -18.99 18.43 19.66
N ALA A 352 -17.93 17.64 19.85
CA ALA A 352 -16.54 18.10 19.72
C ALA A 352 -16.18 18.47 18.27
N VAL A 353 -16.69 17.72 17.27
CA VAL A 353 -16.53 18.07 15.84
C VAL A 353 -17.18 19.44 15.55
N HIS A 354 -18.41 19.65 16.01
CA HIS A 354 -19.08 20.95 15.83
C HIS A 354 -18.37 22.09 16.58
N GLU A 355 -17.78 21.83 17.72
CA GLU A 355 -16.97 22.80 18.46
C GLU A 355 -15.68 23.15 17.69
N ALA A 356 -15.04 22.16 17.08
CA ALA A 356 -13.86 22.37 16.24
C ALA A 356 -14.20 23.19 14.98
N PHE A 357 -15.37 22.98 14.38
CA PHE A 357 -15.84 23.83 13.27
C PHE A 357 -16.04 25.28 13.71
N LYS A 358 -16.61 25.53 14.89
CA LYS A 358 -16.71 26.89 15.45
C LYS A 358 -15.35 27.50 15.74
N LEU A 359 -14.39 26.71 16.21
CA LEU A 359 -13.01 27.15 16.40
C LEU A 359 -12.37 27.56 15.07
N PHE A 360 -12.57 26.77 13.98
CA PHE A 360 -12.12 27.12 12.64
C PHE A 360 -12.74 28.45 12.14
N GLU A 361 -14.02 28.72 12.46
CA GLU A 361 -14.70 29.97 12.10
C GLU A 361 -14.14 31.19 12.87
N THR A 362 -13.75 31.01 14.13
CA THR A 362 -13.27 32.09 15.00
C THR A 362 -11.79 32.38 14.87
N ASP A 363 -10.95 31.35 14.90
CA ASP A 363 -9.51 31.49 14.86
C ASP A 363 -9.00 31.60 13.40
N GLY A 364 -9.71 30.94 12.46
CA GLY A 364 -9.36 30.96 11.04
C GLY A 364 -8.06 30.22 10.74
N PHE A 365 -7.45 30.56 9.63
CA PHE A 365 -6.15 30.08 9.18
C PHE A 365 -5.47 31.17 8.34
N THR A 366 -4.16 31.08 8.13
CA THR A 366 -3.32 32.06 7.47
C THR A 366 -2.91 31.63 6.06
N ASN A 367 -2.29 32.53 5.29
CA ASN A 367 -1.63 32.19 4.03
C ASN A 367 -0.46 31.23 4.28
N ASP A 368 0.29 31.39 5.36
CA ASP A 368 1.40 30.51 5.71
C ASP A 368 0.93 29.06 5.93
N ASP A 369 -0.26 28.85 6.52
CA ASP A 369 -0.88 27.54 6.65
C ASP A 369 -1.20 26.91 5.28
N LEU A 370 -1.71 27.70 4.34
CA LEU A 370 -1.96 27.23 2.97
C LEU A 370 -0.66 26.93 2.23
N ASP A 371 0.34 27.79 2.32
CA ASP A 371 1.61 27.63 1.61
C ASP A 371 2.37 26.39 2.11
N ARG A 372 2.26 26.06 3.39
CA ARG A 372 2.74 24.84 3.99
C ARG A 372 2.08 23.60 3.35
N LEU A 373 0.76 23.56 3.25
CA LEU A 373 0.03 22.44 2.64
C LEU A 373 0.32 22.31 1.14
N LYS A 374 0.45 23.43 0.43
CA LYS A 374 0.85 23.42 -1.00
C LYS A 374 2.26 22.86 -1.20
N SER A 375 3.20 23.14 -0.30
CA SER A 375 4.56 22.55 -0.34
C SER A 375 4.54 21.04 -0.18
N LYS A 376 3.72 20.51 0.75
CA LYS A 376 3.46 19.07 0.89
C LYS A 376 2.87 18.49 -0.39
N TYR A 377 1.86 19.14 -0.96
CA TYR A 377 1.19 18.69 -2.18
C TYR A 377 2.17 18.64 -3.36
N GLU A 378 3.02 19.65 -3.55
CA GLU A 378 4.05 19.69 -4.60
C GLU A 378 5.02 18.49 -4.47
N THR A 379 5.53 18.22 -3.27
CA THR A 379 6.43 17.07 -3.04
C THR A 379 5.73 15.74 -3.32
N SER A 380 4.48 15.58 -2.87
CA SER A 380 3.66 14.40 -3.15
C SER A 380 3.42 14.21 -4.65
N PHE A 381 3.19 15.30 -5.36
CA PHE A 381 3.04 15.27 -6.82
C PHE A 381 4.30 14.74 -7.51
N TYR A 382 5.50 15.24 -7.20
CA TYR A 382 6.75 14.71 -7.78
C TYR A 382 6.97 13.25 -7.43
N ASN A 383 6.63 12.81 -6.22
CA ASN A 383 6.71 11.41 -5.84
C ASN A 383 5.76 10.52 -6.68
N SER A 384 4.57 11.01 -7.04
CA SER A 384 3.59 10.25 -7.82
C SER A 384 4.04 9.94 -9.26
N ILE A 385 5.00 10.69 -9.80
CA ILE A 385 5.57 10.54 -11.14
C ILE A 385 7.02 10.05 -11.13
N SER A 386 7.49 9.53 -10.02
CA SER A 386 8.89 9.07 -9.86
C SER A 386 9.20 7.73 -10.52
N SER A 387 8.21 7.08 -11.14
CA SER A 387 8.37 5.83 -11.88
C SER A 387 7.67 5.87 -13.23
N VAL A 388 8.08 5.01 -14.17
CA VAL A 388 7.41 4.89 -15.48
C VAL A 388 5.94 4.49 -15.32
N LEU A 389 5.63 3.64 -14.35
CA LEU A 389 4.25 3.27 -14.02
C LEU A 389 3.47 4.45 -13.44
N GLY A 390 4.07 5.21 -12.51
CA GLY A 390 3.46 6.41 -11.95
C GLY A 390 3.13 7.44 -13.04
N LYS A 391 4.08 7.73 -13.94
CA LYS A 391 3.85 8.58 -15.11
C LYS A 391 2.73 8.00 -16.00
N GLY A 392 2.73 6.68 -16.23
CA GLY A 392 1.68 5.99 -16.98
C GLY A 392 0.28 6.19 -16.40
N PHE A 393 0.13 6.00 -15.10
CA PHE A 393 -1.15 6.21 -14.41
C PHE A 393 -1.64 7.66 -14.46
N GLN A 394 -0.76 8.63 -14.24
CA GLN A 394 -1.16 10.04 -14.31
C GLN A 394 -1.60 10.42 -15.73
N LEU A 395 -0.84 10.02 -16.76
CA LEU A 395 -1.21 10.29 -18.15
C LEU A 395 -2.54 9.64 -18.55
N ALA A 396 -2.80 8.39 -18.10
CA ALA A 396 -4.06 7.69 -18.34
C ALA A 396 -5.22 8.39 -17.63
N ARG A 397 -5.09 8.65 -16.31
CA ARG A 397 -6.12 9.30 -15.50
C ARG A 397 -6.51 10.67 -16.03
N TYR A 398 -5.54 11.53 -16.31
CA TYR A 398 -5.85 12.88 -16.77
C TYR A 398 -6.40 12.88 -18.21
N ASN A 399 -5.98 11.93 -19.04
CA ASN A 399 -6.61 11.74 -20.34
C ASN A 399 -8.08 11.30 -20.20
N GLU A 400 -8.36 10.34 -19.34
CA GLU A 400 -9.67 9.73 -19.20
C GLU A 400 -10.69 10.72 -18.60
N TYR A 401 -10.37 11.29 -17.44
CA TYR A 401 -11.33 12.08 -16.68
C TYR A 401 -11.32 13.57 -16.99
N TYR A 402 -10.27 14.08 -17.68
CA TYR A 402 -10.12 15.50 -18.02
C TYR A 402 -9.92 15.75 -19.53
N GLY A 403 -9.96 14.69 -20.33
CA GLY A 403 -9.85 14.74 -21.79
C GLY A 403 -8.45 14.97 -22.36
N SER A 404 -7.45 15.27 -21.52
CA SER A 404 -6.07 15.53 -21.95
C SER A 404 -5.04 15.15 -20.88
N PRO A 405 -3.94 14.49 -21.25
CA PRO A 405 -2.80 14.27 -20.34
C PRO A 405 -2.18 15.58 -19.80
N ASP A 406 -2.25 16.68 -20.56
CA ASP A 406 -1.72 17.98 -20.14
C ASP A 406 -2.47 18.57 -18.93
N ALA A 407 -3.66 18.05 -18.60
CA ALA A 407 -4.43 18.46 -17.43
C ALA A 407 -3.67 18.22 -16.11
N ILE A 408 -2.68 17.34 -16.09
CA ILE A 408 -1.81 17.11 -14.93
C ILE A 408 -1.16 18.40 -14.40
N ALA A 409 -0.64 19.26 -15.32
CA ALA A 409 -0.04 20.54 -14.94
C ALA A 409 -1.10 21.58 -14.52
N VAL A 410 -2.27 21.53 -15.14
CA VAL A 410 -3.39 22.42 -14.83
C VAL A 410 -3.95 22.12 -13.43
N GLU A 411 -4.16 20.86 -13.11
CA GLU A 411 -4.70 20.46 -11.78
C GLU A 411 -3.70 20.74 -10.66
N LEU A 412 -2.40 20.52 -10.86
CA LEU A 412 -1.38 20.96 -9.92
C LEU A 412 -1.47 22.47 -9.69
N GLN A 413 -1.56 23.27 -10.77
CA GLN A 413 -1.62 24.71 -10.64
C GLN A 413 -2.90 25.18 -9.94
N LYS A 414 -4.05 24.52 -10.15
CA LYS A 414 -5.30 24.83 -9.42
C LYS A 414 -5.11 24.72 -7.91
N VAL A 415 -4.44 23.69 -7.41
CA VAL A 415 -4.16 23.53 -5.97
C VAL A 415 -3.22 24.65 -5.48
N LEU A 416 -2.17 24.95 -6.25
CA LEU A 416 -1.21 25.99 -5.89
C LEU A 416 -1.83 27.42 -5.89
N ASP A 417 -2.86 27.65 -6.68
CA ASP A 417 -3.56 28.94 -6.81
C ASP A 417 -4.67 29.16 -5.75
N VAL A 418 -5.09 28.10 -5.02
CA VAL A 418 -6.10 28.23 -3.95
C VAL A 418 -5.68 29.29 -2.95
N ASN A 419 -6.60 30.14 -2.55
CA ASN A 419 -6.37 31.20 -1.57
C ASN A 419 -7.34 31.08 -0.37
N VAL A 420 -7.12 31.89 0.66
CA VAL A 420 -7.93 31.91 1.90
C VAL A 420 -9.42 32.08 1.61
N SER A 421 -9.80 32.93 0.64
CA SER A 421 -11.21 33.16 0.32
C SER A 421 -11.88 31.97 -0.32
N ASP A 422 -11.13 31.16 -1.11
CA ASP A 422 -11.66 29.96 -1.71
C ASP A 422 -11.98 28.89 -0.66
N VAL A 423 -11.06 28.67 0.28
CA VAL A 423 -11.27 27.70 1.37
C VAL A 423 -12.44 28.14 2.27
N LYS A 424 -12.55 29.42 2.63
CA LYS A 424 -13.69 29.90 3.41
C LYS A 424 -15.01 29.72 2.67
N ARG A 425 -15.05 30.01 1.39
CA ARG A 425 -16.25 29.86 0.55
C ARG A 425 -16.71 28.38 0.49
N VAL A 426 -15.79 27.42 0.29
CA VAL A 426 -16.18 26.00 0.25
C VAL A 426 -16.58 25.48 1.63
N TYR A 427 -15.97 25.94 2.71
CA TYR A 427 -16.40 25.63 4.07
C TYR A 427 -17.84 26.08 4.33
N GLU A 428 -18.14 27.34 4.01
CA GLU A 428 -19.49 27.93 4.20
C GLU A 428 -20.53 27.20 3.34
N LYS A 429 -20.17 26.79 2.14
CA LYS A 429 -21.10 26.17 1.18
C LYS A 429 -21.38 24.71 1.47
N TYR A 430 -20.36 23.93 1.86
CA TYR A 430 -20.48 22.47 1.90
C TYR A 430 -20.45 21.86 3.31
N ILE A 431 -20.00 22.59 4.32
CA ILE A 431 -19.78 22.05 5.67
C ILE A 431 -20.62 22.79 6.71
N LYS A 432 -20.52 24.12 6.75
CA LYS A 432 -21.19 24.94 7.76
C LYS A 432 -22.70 24.80 7.66
N ASP A 433 -23.33 24.37 8.75
CA ASP A 433 -24.79 24.17 8.87
C ASP A 433 -25.41 23.25 7.80
N GLN A 434 -24.58 22.40 7.16
CA GLN A 434 -25.06 21.45 6.17
C GLN A 434 -25.45 20.12 6.81
N ASN A 435 -26.38 19.40 6.14
CA ASN A 435 -26.75 18.04 6.50
C ASN A 435 -25.65 17.05 6.12
N TYR A 436 -25.49 15.97 6.91
CA TYR A 436 -24.49 14.92 6.74
C TYR A 436 -25.07 13.52 7.02
N VAL A 437 -24.34 12.51 6.60
CA VAL A 437 -24.57 11.14 7.05
C VAL A 437 -23.58 10.88 8.18
N MET A 438 -24.07 10.41 9.32
CA MET A 438 -23.25 10.00 10.44
C MET A 438 -23.36 8.49 10.69
N THR A 439 -22.23 7.79 10.62
CA THR A 439 -22.16 6.38 10.97
C THR A 439 -21.51 6.20 12.34
N ASN A 440 -22.14 5.41 13.19
CA ASN A 440 -21.65 5.06 14.53
C ASN A 440 -21.35 3.57 14.58
N PHE A 441 -20.09 3.20 14.82
CA PHE A 441 -19.70 1.83 15.12
C PHE A 441 -19.35 1.72 16.60
N VAL A 442 -20.00 0.78 17.30
CA VAL A 442 -19.71 0.51 18.70
C VAL A 442 -19.38 -0.96 18.89
N PRO A 443 -18.49 -1.30 19.84
CA PRO A 443 -18.26 -2.69 20.21
C PRO A 443 -19.57 -3.36 20.62
N LYS A 444 -19.76 -4.62 20.25
CA LYS A 444 -20.99 -5.38 20.51
C LYS A 444 -21.37 -5.31 22.00
N GLY A 445 -22.62 -4.95 22.27
CA GLY A 445 -23.20 -4.80 23.60
C GLY A 445 -22.99 -3.41 24.25
N ASN A 446 -22.28 -2.47 23.61
CA ASN A 446 -21.99 -1.15 24.17
C ASN A 446 -22.88 -0.04 23.57
N LEU A 447 -24.19 -0.25 23.53
CA LEU A 447 -25.18 0.69 22.97
C LEU A 447 -25.21 2.06 23.69
N ASN A 448 -24.72 2.15 24.91
CA ASN A 448 -24.57 3.41 25.65
C ASN A 448 -23.54 4.38 25.04
N LEU A 449 -22.73 3.92 24.10
CA LEU A 449 -21.70 4.75 23.42
C LEU A 449 -22.21 5.42 22.14
N ILE A 450 -23.42 5.10 21.68
CA ILE A 450 -24.01 5.63 20.45
C ILE A 450 -24.39 7.10 20.63
N ALA A 451 -24.21 7.91 19.59
CA ALA A 451 -24.73 9.27 19.56
C ALA A 451 -26.27 9.26 19.53
N ALA A 452 -26.88 10.17 20.26
CA ALA A 452 -28.32 10.27 20.37
C ALA A 452 -28.99 10.49 18.99
N GLY A 453 -30.16 9.85 18.80
CA GLY A 453 -30.93 9.94 17.55
C GLY A 453 -30.45 8.99 16.44
N SER A 454 -29.41 8.18 16.68
CA SER A 454 -28.97 7.19 15.70
C SER A 454 -29.92 5.99 15.67
N VAL A 455 -30.21 5.50 14.45
CA VAL A 455 -31.04 4.31 14.21
C VAL A 455 -30.18 3.12 13.80
N LEU A 456 -30.58 1.91 14.20
CA LEU A 456 -29.89 0.68 13.81
C LEU A 456 -29.91 0.53 12.27
N PHE A 457 -28.73 0.36 11.69
CA PHE A 457 -28.60 0.00 10.28
C PHE A 457 -28.50 -1.52 10.16
N PRO A 458 -29.41 -2.18 9.44
CA PRO A 458 -29.40 -3.63 9.29
C PRO A 458 -28.29 -4.05 8.32
N ILE A 459 -27.27 -4.75 8.83
CA ILE A 459 -26.26 -5.42 8.00
C ILE A 459 -26.63 -6.89 7.93
N LYS A 460 -26.76 -7.40 6.68
CA LYS A 460 -27.03 -8.82 6.44
C LYS A 460 -25.70 -9.58 6.55
N GLU A 461 -25.49 -10.24 7.69
CA GLU A 461 -24.29 -11.08 7.87
C GLU A 461 -24.42 -12.40 7.09
N GLU A 462 -23.36 -12.79 6.43
CA GLU A 462 -23.22 -14.09 5.80
C GLU A 462 -23.24 -15.21 6.84
N LYS A 463 -23.99 -16.29 6.57
CA LYS A 463 -23.98 -17.52 7.34
C LYS A 463 -23.13 -18.56 6.61
N ILE A 464 -21.93 -18.84 7.12
CA ILE A 464 -21.08 -19.90 6.56
C ILE A 464 -21.64 -21.24 6.99
N ILE A 465 -22.06 -22.05 6.01
CA ILE A 465 -22.56 -23.42 6.23
C ILE A 465 -21.37 -24.40 6.24
N LYS A 466 -21.56 -25.50 6.97
CA LYS A 466 -20.47 -26.48 7.22
C LYS A 466 -20.01 -27.24 5.96
N ASN A 467 -20.87 -27.42 4.97
CA ASN A 467 -20.53 -28.14 3.74
C ASN A 467 -20.05 -27.17 2.66
N VAL A 468 -18.93 -27.50 2.05
CA VAL A 468 -18.44 -26.80 0.86
C VAL A 468 -19.22 -27.37 -0.33
N ASP A 469 -19.98 -26.53 -1.04
CA ASP A 469 -20.54 -26.92 -2.32
C ASP A 469 -19.37 -27.14 -3.28
N LYS A 470 -19.25 -28.34 -3.82
CA LYS A 470 -18.27 -28.60 -4.87
C LYS A 470 -18.72 -27.89 -6.13
N ILE A 471 -17.82 -27.12 -6.73
CA ILE A 471 -18.02 -26.60 -8.09
C ILE A 471 -18.20 -27.80 -9.01
N THR A 472 -19.41 -28.04 -9.45
CA THR A 472 -19.80 -29.18 -10.29
C THR A 472 -20.53 -28.68 -11.52
N SER A 473 -19.86 -27.97 -12.38
CA SER A 473 -20.45 -27.64 -13.67
C SER A 473 -19.91 -28.56 -14.77
N GLU A 474 -20.74 -29.47 -15.22
CA GLU A 474 -20.61 -30.10 -16.54
C GLU A 474 -21.33 -29.17 -17.54
N GLY A 475 -20.58 -28.38 -18.28
CA GLY A 475 -21.21 -27.52 -19.28
C GLY A 475 -20.24 -26.58 -19.99
N ASP A 476 -19.30 -27.12 -20.74
CA ASP A 476 -18.56 -26.33 -21.73
C ASP A 476 -19.54 -25.90 -22.83
N MET A 477 -19.89 -24.64 -22.85
CA MET A 477 -20.59 -24.07 -24.01
C MET A 477 -19.60 -23.98 -25.17
N ASN A 478 -19.96 -24.54 -26.32
CA ASN A 478 -19.25 -24.37 -27.58
C ASN A 478 -19.36 -22.91 -28.02
N VAL A 479 -18.44 -22.07 -27.56
CA VAL A 479 -18.39 -20.66 -27.99
C VAL A 479 -17.60 -20.59 -29.29
N ALA A 480 -18.15 -19.87 -30.28
CA ALA A 480 -17.50 -19.69 -31.56
C ALA A 480 -16.19 -18.92 -31.37
N GLN A 481 -15.09 -19.46 -31.91
CA GLN A 481 -13.82 -18.77 -31.89
C GLN A 481 -13.88 -17.49 -32.72
N ILE A 482 -13.26 -16.44 -32.17
CA ILE A 482 -13.15 -15.14 -32.85
C ILE A 482 -11.93 -15.22 -33.78
N PRO A 483 -12.07 -14.98 -35.11
CA PRO A 483 -10.91 -15.03 -36.02
C PRO A 483 -9.96 -13.86 -35.80
N SER A 484 -8.68 -14.07 -36.10
CA SER A 484 -7.63 -13.04 -36.10
C SER A 484 -6.93 -12.99 -37.46
N SER A 485 -6.35 -11.85 -37.82
CA SER A 485 -5.61 -11.65 -39.06
C SER A 485 -4.24 -12.34 -39.07
N PHE A 486 -3.74 -12.79 -37.93
CA PHE A 486 -2.49 -13.53 -37.77
C PHE A 486 -2.62 -14.62 -36.71
N ASP A 487 -1.67 -15.52 -36.66
CA ASP A 487 -1.65 -16.62 -35.67
C ASP A 487 -1.27 -16.10 -34.26
N ARG A 488 -2.27 -15.89 -33.42
CA ARG A 488 -2.11 -15.45 -32.02
C ARG A 488 -1.74 -16.58 -31.06
N SER A 489 -1.81 -17.83 -31.48
CA SER A 489 -1.43 -18.97 -30.63
C SER A 489 0.06 -19.01 -30.35
N VAL A 490 0.86 -18.30 -31.15
CA VAL A 490 2.33 -18.23 -31.04
C VAL A 490 2.71 -17.01 -30.20
N GLN A 491 3.18 -17.24 -28.98
CA GLN A 491 3.71 -16.15 -28.14
C GLN A 491 4.91 -15.49 -28.84
N PRO A 492 4.96 -14.15 -28.87
CA PRO A 492 6.13 -13.43 -29.34
C PRO A 492 7.40 -13.82 -28.56
N LYS A 493 8.55 -13.87 -29.23
CA LYS A 493 9.82 -14.09 -28.55
C LYS A 493 10.31 -12.80 -27.93
N ASP A 494 10.73 -12.88 -26.67
CA ASP A 494 11.40 -11.75 -26.02
C ASP A 494 12.67 -11.38 -26.82
N GLY A 495 12.92 -10.08 -26.93
CA GLY A 495 14.18 -9.57 -27.49
C GLY A 495 15.39 -9.91 -26.59
N PRO A 496 16.61 -9.51 -26.96
CA PRO A 496 17.79 -9.72 -26.15
C PRO A 496 17.64 -9.04 -24.77
N GLN A 497 18.01 -9.76 -23.71
CA GLN A 497 17.92 -9.24 -22.36
C GLN A 497 18.73 -7.95 -22.20
N PRO A 498 18.16 -6.87 -21.66
CA PRO A 498 18.88 -5.62 -21.46
C PRO A 498 20.02 -5.79 -20.47
N ARG A 499 21.10 -5.05 -20.69
CA ARG A 499 22.20 -5.01 -19.71
C ARG A 499 21.76 -4.18 -18.50
N LEU A 500 21.97 -4.70 -17.32
CA LEU A 500 21.77 -3.97 -16.06
C LEU A 500 22.86 -2.91 -15.89
N ASN A 501 22.47 -1.66 -15.76
CA ASN A 501 23.34 -0.60 -15.29
C ASN A 501 23.24 -0.54 -13.78
N LEU A 502 24.17 -1.18 -13.07
CA LEU A 502 24.19 -1.10 -11.61
C LEU A 502 24.47 0.35 -11.17
N PRO A 503 23.74 0.87 -10.18
CA PRO A 503 23.97 2.18 -9.64
C PRO A 503 25.41 2.31 -9.12
N LYS A 504 26.05 3.44 -9.35
CA LYS A 504 27.41 3.73 -8.87
C LYS A 504 27.37 4.09 -7.39
N VAL A 505 27.35 3.07 -6.55
CA VAL A 505 27.40 3.25 -5.09
C VAL A 505 28.79 3.71 -4.67
N TRP A 506 28.83 4.68 -3.76
CA TRP A 506 30.05 5.17 -3.13
C TRP A 506 29.93 5.09 -1.61
N LYS A 507 31.07 5.02 -0.93
CA LYS A 507 31.20 5.06 0.53
C LYS A 507 32.17 6.15 0.93
N HIS A 508 31.88 6.79 2.06
CA HIS A 508 32.83 7.63 2.79
C HIS A 508 32.74 7.31 4.28
N ASN A 509 33.92 7.17 4.91
CA ASN A 509 34.00 6.96 6.36
C ASN A 509 34.37 8.30 6.99
N TYR A 510 33.56 8.70 7.97
CA TYR A 510 33.90 9.83 8.84
C TYR A 510 34.70 9.33 10.06
N ASP A 511 35.18 10.27 10.81
CA ASP A 511 35.74 9.98 12.14
C ASP A 511 34.66 9.41 13.06
N LYS A 512 35.04 8.79 14.17
CA LYS A 512 34.14 8.20 15.17
C LYS A 512 33.29 6.97 14.69
N GLY A 513 33.58 6.42 13.53
CA GLY A 513 33.01 5.17 13.03
C GLY A 513 31.77 5.29 12.17
N ILE A 514 31.23 6.49 11.97
CA ILE A 514 30.09 6.69 11.07
C ILE A 514 30.53 6.50 9.62
N ALA A 515 29.72 5.76 8.85
CA ALA A 515 29.88 5.66 7.41
C ALA A 515 28.65 6.24 6.68
N ILE A 516 28.90 6.95 5.57
CA ILE A 516 27.86 7.35 4.63
C ILE A 516 28.04 6.59 3.32
N TYR A 517 26.94 6.03 2.84
CA TYR A 517 26.82 5.37 1.55
C TYR A 517 25.85 6.15 0.67
N GLY A 518 26.12 6.26 -0.63
CA GLY A 518 25.22 6.99 -1.49
C GLY A 518 25.31 6.60 -2.97
N ALA A 519 24.30 7.04 -3.72
CA ALA A 519 24.25 6.99 -5.17
C ALA A 519 23.55 8.24 -5.70
N LYS A 520 23.97 8.74 -6.86
CA LYS A 520 23.33 9.86 -7.53
C LYS A 520 22.15 9.36 -8.37
N HIS A 521 21.01 10.06 -8.26
CA HIS A 521 19.82 9.86 -9.10
C HIS A 521 19.15 11.22 -9.29
N ASP A 522 19.27 11.82 -10.47
CA ASP A 522 18.93 13.22 -10.75
C ASP A 522 17.81 13.42 -11.78
N GLU A 523 16.92 12.43 -11.95
CA GLU A 523 15.73 12.57 -12.81
C GLU A 523 14.74 13.59 -12.28
N LEU A 524 14.55 13.62 -10.97
CA LEU A 524 13.68 14.54 -10.28
C LEU A 524 14.46 15.33 -9.22
N PRO A 525 14.03 16.55 -8.88
CA PRO A 525 14.71 17.38 -7.90
C PRO A 525 14.43 16.91 -6.46
N LEU A 526 14.62 15.63 -6.19
CA LEU A 526 14.36 14.98 -4.90
C LEU A 526 15.67 14.45 -4.28
N VAL A 527 15.70 14.43 -2.95
CA VAL A 527 16.73 13.79 -2.14
C VAL A 527 16.06 12.93 -1.08
N SER A 528 16.46 11.66 -1.01
CA SER A 528 16.06 10.72 0.05
C SER A 528 17.28 10.29 0.82
N PHE A 529 17.25 10.42 2.15
CA PHE A 529 18.32 9.89 3.01
C PHE A 529 17.76 9.19 4.23
N GLY A 530 18.57 8.33 4.82
CA GLY A 530 18.23 7.63 6.06
C GLY A 530 19.42 7.55 6.99
N ILE A 531 19.13 7.54 8.29
CA ILE A 531 20.09 7.27 9.36
C ILE A 531 19.61 6.03 10.09
N GLU A 532 20.44 5.00 10.13
CA GLU A 532 20.17 3.77 10.87
C GLU A 532 21.09 3.73 12.09
N ILE A 533 20.51 3.58 13.28
CA ILE A 533 21.23 3.39 14.55
C ILE A 533 20.99 1.94 14.99
N GLU A 534 22.03 1.12 15.01
CA GLU A 534 21.95 -0.29 15.40
C GLU A 534 21.54 -0.43 16.88
N GLY A 535 20.65 -1.38 17.17
CA GLY A 535 20.13 -1.65 18.51
C GLY A 535 18.61 -1.90 18.51
N GLY A 536 17.80 -0.85 18.44
CA GLY A 536 16.32 -0.99 18.47
C GLY A 536 15.83 -1.77 19.69
N MET A 537 14.83 -2.65 19.49
CA MET A 537 14.29 -3.47 20.59
C MET A 537 15.32 -4.39 21.26
N LEU A 538 16.41 -4.77 20.56
CA LEU A 538 17.47 -5.61 21.16
C LEU A 538 18.12 -4.98 22.40
N LEU A 539 18.04 -3.67 22.55
CA LEU A 539 18.59 -2.91 23.66
C LEU A 539 17.53 -2.50 24.70
N ASP A 540 16.26 -2.90 24.50
CA ASP A 540 15.22 -2.73 25.52
C ASP A 540 15.47 -3.68 26.72
N ASP A 541 15.13 -3.24 27.93
CA ASP A 541 14.98 -4.14 29.06
C ASP A 541 13.85 -5.16 28.77
N PRO A 542 14.07 -6.48 28.93
CA PRO A 542 13.06 -7.49 28.66
C PRO A 542 11.72 -7.29 29.40
N ASN A 543 11.72 -6.56 30.52
CA ASN A 543 10.50 -6.19 31.26
C ASN A 543 9.87 -4.88 30.78
N LYS A 544 10.58 -4.11 29.95
CA LYS A 544 10.16 -2.79 29.45
C LYS A 544 10.22 -2.73 27.93
N ILE A 545 9.86 -3.83 27.24
CA ILE A 545 9.78 -3.84 25.76
C ILE A 545 8.81 -2.75 25.33
N GLY A 546 9.26 -1.93 24.37
CA GLY A 546 8.54 -0.77 23.84
C GLY A 546 9.25 0.56 24.12
N VAL A 547 10.36 0.58 24.89
CA VAL A 547 11.14 1.80 25.13
C VAL A 547 11.67 2.37 23.81
N ALA A 548 12.30 1.57 22.97
CA ALA A 548 12.82 2.01 21.66
C ALA A 548 11.71 2.54 20.73
N ASN A 549 10.49 1.95 20.80
CA ASN A 549 9.35 2.44 20.02
C ASN A 549 8.87 3.80 20.54
N LEU A 550 8.67 3.95 21.85
CA LEU A 550 8.23 5.22 22.44
C LEU A 550 9.24 6.37 22.21
N ILE A 551 10.53 6.06 22.11
CA ILE A 551 11.58 7.04 21.77
C ILE A 551 11.30 7.65 20.40
N THR A 552 11.06 6.82 19.39
CA THR A 552 10.85 7.30 18.02
C THR A 552 9.60 8.18 17.90
N ASP A 553 8.56 7.85 18.65
CA ASP A 553 7.34 8.65 18.69
C ASP A 553 7.59 9.97 19.46
N LEU A 554 8.25 9.93 20.64
CA LEU A 554 8.44 11.11 21.49
C LEU A 554 9.47 12.11 20.92
N MET A 555 10.53 11.64 20.23
CA MET A 555 11.52 12.55 19.63
C MET A 555 10.90 13.40 18.49
N MET A 556 9.82 12.94 17.88
CA MET A 556 9.07 13.72 16.90
C MET A 556 8.09 14.74 17.54
N GLU A 557 7.98 14.76 18.89
CA GLU A 557 7.12 15.66 19.63
C GLU A 557 7.86 16.93 20.08
N GLY A 558 8.65 17.52 19.19
CA GLY A 558 9.34 18.78 19.41
C GLY A 558 10.80 18.64 19.81
N THR A 559 11.47 19.76 19.82
CA THR A 559 12.89 19.92 20.14
C THR A 559 13.04 20.91 21.31
N ALA A 560 14.27 21.09 21.78
CA ALA A 560 14.54 22.12 22.80
C ALA A 560 14.09 23.52 22.35
N ASN A 561 14.10 23.76 21.02
CA ASN A 561 13.83 25.07 20.41
C ASN A 561 12.44 25.18 19.77
N LYS A 562 11.72 24.05 19.63
CA LYS A 562 10.41 23.98 18.96
C LYS A 562 9.42 23.14 19.76
N THR A 563 8.23 23.65 19.91
CA THR A 563 7.07 22.87 20.38
C THR A 563 6.71 21.79 19.36
N PRO A 564 5.85 20.80 19.70
CA PRO A 564 5.37 19.80 18.72
C PRO A 564 4.75 20.42 17.47
N ILE A 565 3.95 21.48 17.64
CA ILE A 565 3.34 22.21 16.52
C ILE A 565 4.40 22.92 15.67
N GLU A 566 5.33 23.64 16.29
CA GLU A 566 6.38 24.39 15.56
C GLU A 566 7.33 23.45 14.79
N LEU A 567 7.62 22.26 15.32
CA LEU A 567 8.43 21.26 14.61
C LEU A 567 7.69 20.71 13.39
N GLU A 568 6.42 20.34 13.55
CA GLU A 568 5.57 19.86 12.48
C GLU A 568 5.42 20.91 11.37
N GLU A 569 5.12 22.16 11.73
CA GLU A 569 5.02 23.27 10.78
C GLU A 569 6.34 23.55 10.05
N ALA A 570 7.48 23.41 10.73
CA ALA A 570 8.79 23.59 10.11
C ALA A 570 9.11 22.50 9.08
N ILE A 571 8.75 21.25 9.36
CA ILE A 571 8.93 20.11 8.42
C ILE A 571 8.01 20.31 7.21
N ASP A 572 6.74 20.60 7.45
CA ASP A 572 5.73 20.76 6.42
C ASP A 572 6.01 21.97 5.50
N ALA A 573 6.49 23.08 6.05
CA ALA A 573 6.87 24.27 5.27
C ALA A 573 7.97 23.99 4.24
N LEU A 574 8.83 23.00 4.51
CA LEU A 574 9.84 22.52 3.58
C LEU A 574 9.27 21.49 2.56
N GLY A 575 7.99 21.12 2.67
CA GLY A 575 7.44 20.00 1.91
C GLY A 575 8.21 18.70 2.14
N SER A 576 8.82 18.54 3.31
CA SER A 576 9.65 17.39 3.66
C SER A 576 8.85 16.38 4.46
N SER A 577 9.33 15.13 4.46
CA SER A 577 8.87 14.12 5.40
C SER A 577 10.06 13.61 6.22
N ILE A 578 9.90 13.62 7.55
CA ILE A 578 10.86 13.04 8.50
C ILE A 578 10.09 12.00 9.31
N ASN A 579 10.47 10.75 9.19
CA ASN A 579 9.84 9.63 9.90
C ASN A 579 10.88 8.93 10.76
N MET A 580 10.55 8.69 12.03
CA MET A 580 11.33 7.84 12.92
C MET A 580 10.54 6.56 13.24
N TYR A 581 11.21 5.43 13.22
CA TYR A 581 10.60 4.16 13.62
C TYR A 581 11.61 3.16 14.13
N THR A 582 11.13 2.24 14.95
CA THR A 582 11.93 1.18 15.56
C THR A 582 11.67 -0.16 14.88
N THR A 583 12.75 -0.86 14.60
CA THR A 583 12.74 -2.30 14.27
C THR A 583 13.25 -3.12 15.46
N ALA A 584 13.25 -4.43 15.33
CA ALA A 584 13.88 -5.26 16.34
C ALA A 584 15.38 -4.91 16.52
N GLN A 585 16.07 -4.47 15.47
CA GLN A 585 17.54 -4.35 15.41
C GLN A 585 18.07 -2.93 15.24
N SER A 586 17.20 -1.97 14.98
CA SER A 586 17.62 -0.59 14.72
C SER A 586 16.54 0.43 15.05
N ILE A 587 16.97 1.65 15.32
CA ILE A 587 16.16 2.87 15.20
C ILE A 587 16.51 3.51 13.87
N ASN A 588 15.50 3.92 13.13
CA ASN A 588 15.64 4.44 11.78
C ASN A 588 15.02 5.83 11.68
N ILE A 589 15.70 6.72 10.97
CA ILE A 589 15.23 8.02 10.56
C ILE A 589 15.19 8.02 9.04
N GLU A 590 14.04 8.27 8.44
CA GLU A 590 13.87 8.33 6.99
C GLU A 590 13.38 9.70 6.58
N VAL A 591 14.04 10.28 5.59
CA VAL A 591 13.78 11.64 5.12
C VAL A 591 13.63 11.65 3.61
N ASN A 592 12.57 12.32 3.15
CA ASN A 592 12.37 12.66 1.75
C ASN A 592 12.11 14.16 1.66
N THR A 593 12.80 14.82 0.72
CA THR A 593 12.70 16.28 0.58
C THR A 593 13.00 16.71 -0.85
N LEU A 594 12.56 17.92 -1.22
CA LEU A 594 13.04 18.57 -2.44
C LEU A 594 14.50 18.97 -2.28
N LYS A 595 15.29 18.85 -3.36
CA LYS A 595 16.72 19.23 -3.38
C LYS A 595 16.98 20.62 -2.78
N ARG A 596 16.13 21.61 -3.12
CA ARG A 596 16.27 23.00 -2.61
C ARG A 596 16.10 23.12 -1.09
N ASN A 597 15.44 22.13 -0.48
CA ASN A 597 15.13 22.10 0.96
C ASN A 597 15.98 21.09 1.75
N PHE A 598 16.96 20.46 1.10
CA PHE A 598 17.77 19.41 1.73
C PHE A 598 18.52 19.91 2.98
N GLU A 599 19.29 21.01 2.89
CA GLU A 599 20.07 21.54 4.01
C GLU A 599 19.18 21.97 5.21
N PRO A 600 18.09 22.76 5.02
CA PRO A 600 17.22 23.09 6.15
C PRO A 600 16.49 21.86 6.73
N THR A 601 16.17 20.84 5.92
CA THR A 601 15.61 19.59 6.42
C THR A 601 16.62 18.82 7.26
N LEU A 602 17.87 18.73 6.81
CA LEU A 602 18.94 18.08 7.58
C LEU A 602 19.17 18.78 8.93
N ALA A 603 19.09 20.11 8.96
CA ALA A 603 19.21 20.86 10.22
C ALA A 603 18.07 20.51 11.22
N LEU A 604 16.85 20.27 10.75
CA LEU A 604 15.76 19.76 11.60
C LEU A 604 16.05 18.35 12.13
N VAL A 605 16.61 17.47 11.30
CA VAL A 605 17.01 16.13 11.74
C VAL A 605 18.09 16.21 12.81
N GLU A 606 19.09 17.10 12.68
CA GLU A 606 20.11 17.33 13.70
C GLU A 606 19.48 17.79 15.02
N GLU A 607 18.53 18.71 14.94
CA GLU A 607 17.82 19.23 16.13
C GLU A 607 17.02 18.15 16.83
N ILE A 608 16.27 17.30 16.06
CA ILE A 608 15.52 16.14 16.59
C ILE A 608 16.45 15.17 17.30
N LEU A 609 17.60 14.84 16.70
CA LEU A 609 18.53 13.85 17.23
C LEU A 609 19.24 14.31 18.50
N PHE A 610 19.70 15.57 18.54
CA PHE A 610 20.61 16.04 19.59
C PHE A 610 19.94 16.92 20.63
N GLU A 611 18.76 17.46 20.34
CA GLU A 611 18.04 18.42 21.18
C GLU A 611 16.56 18.06 21.35
N PRO A 612 16.21 16.77 21.63
CA PRO A 612 14.82 16.38 21.81
C PRO A 612 14.19 17.06 23.05
N ARG A 613 12.92 17.42 22.95
CA ARG A 613 12.20 18.18 23.97
C ARG A 613 11.95 17.40 25.26
N TRP A 614 11.73 16.11 25.18
CA TRP A 614 11.38 15.23 26.33
C TRP A 614 10.16 15.73 27.12
N ASP A 615 9.09 16.08 26.41
CA ASP A 615 7.88 16.60 27.02
C ASP A 615 7.09 15.49 27.74
N ALA A 616 6.86 15.68 29.07
CA ALA A 616 6.18 14.69 29.88
C ALA A 616 4.69 14.54 29.51
N LYS A 617 4.02 15.61 29.07
CA LYS A 617 2.62 15.57 28.64
C LYS A 617 2.46 14.77 27.36
N GLU A 618 3.38 14.97 26.40
CA GLU A 618 3.39 14.20 25.15
C GLU A 618 3.76 12.75 25.38
N PHE A 619 4.71 12.46 26.29
CA PHE A 619 5.02 11.09 26.71
C PHE A 619 3.79 10.37 27.24
N ASP A 620 3.01 10.99 28.15
CA ASP A 620 1.79 10.39 28.69
C ASP A 620 0.72 10.15 27.62
N ARG A 621 0.61 11.06 26.64
CA ARG A 621 -0.29 10.91 25.48
C ARG A 621 0.11 9.71 24.62
N ILE A 622 1.37 9.69 24.14
CA ILE A 622 1.91 8.63 23.29
C ILE A 622 1.82 7.27 23.96
N LYS A 623 2.18 7.19 25.24
CA LYS A 623 2.09 5.95 26.03
C LYS A 623 0.66 5.40 26.04
N ARG A 624 -0.33 6.25 26.29
CA ARG A 624 -1.76 5.87 26.27
C ARG A 624 -2.21 5.43 24.88
N GLU A 625 -1.82 6.16 23.82
CA GLU A 625 -2.13 5.81 22.44
C GLU A 625 -1.52 4.48 22.01
N THR A 626 -0.28 4.20 22.43
CA THR A 626 0.40 2.93 22.18
C THR A 626 -0.34 1.78 22.86
N ILE A 627 -0.76 1.93 24.11
CA ILE A 627 -1.57 0.93 24.83
C ILE A 627 -2.87 0.64 24.08
N GLU A 628 -3.59 1.68 23.66
CA GLU A 628 -4.84 1.49 22.89
C GLU A 628 -4.59 0.86 21.50
N SER A 629 -3.48 1.20 20.85
CA SER A 629 -3.08 0.55 19.60
C SER A 629 -2.80 -0.96 19.79
N ILE A 630 -2.12 -1.34 20.87
CA ILE A 630 -1.88 -2.75 21.22
C ILE A 630 -3.21 -3.48 21.43
N LYS A 631 -4.14 -2.89 22.20
CA LYS A 631 -5.47 -3.47 22.44
C LYS A 631 -6.27 -3.65 21.15
N ARG A 632 -6.30 -2.65 20.27
CA ARG A 632 -6.98 -2.76 18.97
C ARG A 632 -6.40 -3.88 18.11
N ARG A 633 -5.06 -3.97 18.00
CA ARG A 633 -4.39 -5.02 17.23
C ARG A 633 -4.61 -6.42 17.77
N SER A 634 -4.78 -6.56 19.09
CA SER A 634 -5.08 -7.86 19.72
C SER A 634 -6.47 -8.43 19.39
N ALA A 635 -7.32 -7.66 18.69
CA ALA A 635 -8.62 -8.13 18.19
C ALA A 635 -8.57 -8.58 16.71
N VAL A 636 -7.49 -8.31 16.00
CA VAL A 636 -7.36 -8.60 14.57
C VAL A 636 -6.75 -9.99 14.39
N PRO A 637 -7.45 -10.97 13.75
CA PRO A 637 -6.97 -12.36 13.63
C PRO A 637 -5.58 -12.49 13.03
N SER A 638 -5.24 -11.71 11.99
CA SER A 638 -3.92 -11.75 11.35
C SER A 638 -2.80 -11.24 12.26
N SER A 639 -3.09 -10.25 13.12
CA SER A 639 -2.14 -9.75 14.14
C SER A 639 -1.91 -10.77 15.24
N ILE A 640 -2.98 -11.42 15.70
CA ILE A 640 -2.91 -12.52 16.69
C ILE A 640 -2.05 -13.64 16.11
N ALA A 641 -2.32 -14.08 14.87
CA ALA A 641 -1.57 -15.13 14.22
C ALA A 641 -0.07 -14.81 14.12
N SER A 642 0.28 -13.57 13.77
CA SER A 642 1.68 -13.14 13.66
C SER A 642 2.40 -13.11 15.01
N ASN A 643 1.77 -12.56 16.05
CA ASN A 643 2.34 -12.46 17.40
C ASN A 643 2.51 -13.84 18.03
N VAL A 644 1.48 -14.70 17.95
CA VAL A 644 1.52 -16.06 18.51
C VAL A 644 2.55 -16.91 17.76
N PHE A 645 2.62 -16.80 16.42
CA PHE A 645 3.61 -17.53 15.63
C PHE A 645 5.05 -17.11 15.97
N ASN A 646 5.31 -15.82 16.18
CA ASN A 646 6.62 -15.34 16.65
C ASN A 646 6.95 -15.90 18.02
N LYS A 647 6.00 -15.86 18.97
CA LYS A 647 6.19 -16.41 20.31
C LYS A 647 6.51 -17.91 20.30
N LEU A 648 5.81 -18.68 19.47
CA LEU A 648 6.05 -20.12 19.33
C LEU A 648 7.44 -20.42 18.72
N ASN A 649 7.92 -19.57 17.79
CA ASN A 649 9.23 -19.75 17.16
C ASN A 649 10.40 -19.29 18.04
N TYR A 650 10.29 -18.12 18.66
CA TYR A 650 11.40 -17.49 19.39
C TYR A 650 11.37 -17.76 20.91
N GLY A 651 10.28 -18.33 21.46
CA GLY A 651 10.17 -18.68 22.86
C GLY A 651 10.42 -17.50 23.80
N ASN A 652 11.47 -17.59 24.64
CA ASN A 652 11.86 -16.52 25.55
C ASN A 652 12.88 -15.52 25.00
N HIS A 653 13.28 -15.68 23.74
CA HIS A 653 14.17 -14.73 23.07
C HIS A 653 13.46 -13.37 22.89
N ILE A 654 14.19 -12.25 22.98
CA ILE A 654 13.59 -10.92 22.87
C ILE A 654 12.79 -10.74 21.56
N LEU A 655 13.23 -11.36 20.46
CA LEU A 655 12.55 -11.34 19.15
C LEU A 655 11.17 -12.02 19.14
N SER A 656 10.75 -12.66 20.23
CA SER A 656 9.38 -13.19 20.37
C SER A 656 8.35 -12.07 20.57
N ASN A 657 8.80 -10.87 20.95
CA ASN A 657 7.95 -9.73 21.26
C ASN A 657 7.70 -8.83 20.02
N SER A 658 6.59 -8.11 20.04
CA SER A 658 6.40 -6.95 19.15
C SER A 658 7.30 -5.80 19.62
N THR A 659 7.83 -5.01 18.70
CA THR A 659 8.61 -3.80 19.00
C THR A 659 7.82 -2.78 19.83
N THR A 660 6.49 -2.80 19.74
CA THR A 660 5.59 -1.94 20.53
C THR A 660 5.37 -2.44 21.96
N GLY A 661 5.89 -3.62 22.29
CA GLY A 661 5.69 -4.25 23.59
C GLY A 661 4.28 -4.81 23.81
N THR A 662 3.95 -4.98 25.08
CA THR A 662 2.63 -5.39 25.61
C THR A 662 2.02 -4.25 26.43
N VAL A 663 0.72 -4.33 26.74
CA VAL A 663 0.07 -3.36 27.65
C VAL A 663 0.85 -3.26 28.96
N ALA A 664 1.20 -4.40 29.57
CA ALA A 664 1.91 -4.42 30.84
C ALA A 664 3.34 -3.83 30.76
N SER A 665 4.12 -4.14 29.71
CA SER A 665 5.46 -3.58 29.55
C SER A 665 5.41 -2.06 29.35
N VAL A 666 4.51 -1.59 28.47
CA VAL A 666 4.35 -0.16 28.18
C VAL A 666 3.86 0.61 29.42
N GLU A 667 2.91 0.06 30.20
CA GLU A 667 2.48 0.66 31.48
C GLU A 667 3.63 0.86 32.47
N SER A 668 4.64 -0.01 32.46
CA SER A 668 5.81 0.07 33.37
C SER A 668 6.86 1.09 32.94
N ILE A 669 6.86 1.55 31.67
CA ILE A 669 7.83 2.50 31.12
C ILE A 669 7.59 3.90 31.65
N ASN A 670 8.65 4.63 31.98
CA ASN A 670 8.63 6.05 32.31
C ASN A 670 9.59 6.84 31.38
N ILE A 671 9.49 8.16 31.38
CA ILE A 671 10.27 9.02 30.47
C ILE A 671 11.79 8.93 30.69
N ASP A 672 12.25 8.61 31.91
CA ASP A 672 13.66 8.48 32.21
C ASP A 672 14.23 7.19 31.59
N ASP A 673 13.42 6.16 31.38
CA ASP A 673 13.84 4.95 30.64
C ASP A 673 14.22 5.33 29.20
N LEU A 674 13.44 6.22 28.56
CA LEU A 674 13.72 6.71 27.21
C LEU A 674 15.00 7.54 27.15
N LYS A 675 15.16 8.49 28.08
CA LYS A 675 16.35 9.33 28.19
C LYS A 675 17.63 8.49 28.43
N ASN A 676 17.54 7.49 29.32
CA ASN A 676 18.63 6.56 29.60
C ASN A 676 18.99 5.73 28.36
N TYR A 677 18.01 5.23 27.63
CA TYR A 677 18.23 4.48 26.41
C TYR A 677 19.01 5.34 25.38
N VAL A 678 18.55 6.56 25.08
CA VAL A 678 19.18 7.46 24.13
C VAL A 678 20.61 7.85 24.58
N SER A 679 20.77 8.21 25.86
CA SER A 679 22.08 8.62 26.39
C SER A 679 23.10 7.49 26.36
N SER A 680 22.69 6.23 26.53
CA SER A 680 23.56 5.07 26.55
C SER A 680 23.81 4.44 25.19
N ASN A 681 22.79 4.44 24.30
CA ASN A 681 22.77 3.58 23.11
C ASN A 681 22.87 4.34 21.78
N PHE A 682 22.53 5.64 21.74
CA PHE A 682 22.71 6.41 20.50
C PHE A 682 24.20 6.74 20.33
N SER A 683 24.85 6.02 19.43
CA SER A 683 26.29 6.06 19.27
C SER A 683 26.71 6.19 17.82
N ALA A 684 27.69 7.05 17.57
CA ALA A 684 28.23 7.30 16.24
C ALA A 684 28.73 6.01 15.55
N ASN A 685 29.43 5.15 16.25
CA ASN A 685 29.99 3.89 15.71
C ASN A 685 28.94 2.79 15.46
N LEU A 686 27.70 2.99 15.89
CA LEU A 686 26.53 2.14 15.56
C LEU A 686 25.65 2.75 14.48
N SER A 687 26.05 3.90 13.90
CA SER A 687 25.22 4.67 13.00
C SER A 687 25.74 4.64 11.57
N THR A 688 24.81 4.46 10.65
CA THR A 688 25.09 4.46 9.21
C THR A 688 24.13 5.41 8.50
N ILE A 689 24.67 6.18 7.54
CA ILE A 689 23.90 7.11 6.70
C ILE A 689 23.78 6.54 5.30
N SER A 690 22.57 6.56 4.73
CA SER A 690 22.30 6.24 3.32
C SER A 690 21.69 7.45 2.62
N ILE A 691 22.13 7.80 1.41
CA ILE A 691 21.61 8.94 0.64
C ILE A 691 21.52 8.65 -0.85
N VAL A 692 20.39 9.01 -1.45
CA VAL A 692 20.14 8.91 -2.90
C VAL A 692 19.37 10.15 -3.36
N GLY A 693 19.66 10.65 -4.54
CA GLY A 693 18.92 11.77 -5.14
C GLY A 693 19.78 12.68 -5.99
N ASP A 694 19.24 13.84 -6.30
CA ASP A 694 19.94 14.89 -7.07
C ASP A 694 20.95 15.65 -6.18
N ILE A 695 21.93 14.93 -5.69
CA ILE A 695 23.03 15.49 -4.87
C ILE A 695 24.35 14.87 -5.28
N SER A 696 25.41 15.67 -5.32
CA SER A 696 26.75 15.16 -5.57
C SER A 696 27.34 14.47 -4.33
N ARG A 697 28.30 13.54 -4.52
CA ARG A 697 29.02 12.91 -3.42
C ARG A 697 29.70 13.94 -2.51
N SER A 698 30.33 14.98 -3.11
CA SER A 698 31.03 16.01 -2.35
C SER A 698 30.09 16.82 -1.47
N ASP A 699 28.92 17.21 -2.00
CA ASP A 699 27.94 17.98 -1.26
C ASP A 699 27.34 17.13 -0.14
N ALA A 700 26.89 15.91 -0.43
CA ALA A 700 26.39 14.99 0.58
C ALA A 700 27.40 14.81 1.75
N VAL A 701 28.68 14.48 1.44
CA VAL A 701 29.70 14.32 2.48
C VAL A 701 29.95 15.62 3.27
N ASN A 702 29.89 16.78 2.63
CA ASN A 702 30.07 18.05 3.32
C ASN A 702 28.89 18.41 4.24
N SER A 703 27.68 18.22 3.78
CA SER A 703 26.45 18.54 4.53
C SER A 703 26.33 17.80 5.85
N PHE A 704 26.70 16.51 5.87
CA PHE A 704 26.64 15.71 7.11
C PHE A 704 27.79 15.96 8.09
N LYS A 705 28.80 16.79 7.79
CA LYS A 705 29.94 17.03 8.69
C LYS A 705 29.51 17.58 10.04
N ASN A 706 28.51 18.47 10.09
CA ASN A 706 28.05 19.05 11.35
C ASN A 706 27.40 17.98 12.24
N LEU A 707 26.48 17.21 11.68
CA LEU A 707 25.82 16.08 12.36
C LEU A 707 26.85 15.11 12.94
N VAL A 708 27.80 14.66 12.13
CA VAL A 708 28.84 13.72 12.55
C VAL A 708 29.75 14.35 13.62
N GLY A 709 30.11 15.64 13.49
CA GLY A 709 30.91 16.37 14.47
C GLY A 709 30.31 16.41 15.87
N ARG A 710 28.98 16.53 15.94
CA ARG A 710 28.19 16.54 17.20
C ARG A 710 27.97 15.15 17.81
N TRP A 711 28.06 14.09 17.02
CA TRP A 711 27.71 12.73 17.48
C TRP A 711 28.93 12.08 18.17
N GLU A 712 28.73 11.54 19.37
CA GLU A 712 29.77 10.83 20.14
C GLU A 712 29.75 9.34 19.87
N ALA A 713 30.91 8.72 19.81
CA ALA A 713 31.09 7.27 19.84
C ALA A 713 31.06 6.77 21.28
N LYS A 714 30.30 5.74 21.56
CA LYS A 714 30.12 5.12 22.88
C LYS A 714 30.29 3.61 22.76
N GLU A 715 30.72 3.00 23.85
CA GLU A 715 30.68 1.54 23.97
C GLU A 715 29.28 1.10 24.37
N VAL A 716 28.62 0.35 23.48
CA VAL A 716 27.27 -0.17 23.68
C VAL A 716 27.33 -1.69 23.79
N SER A 717 26.79 -2.22 24.88
CA SER A 717 26.74 -3.66 25.13
C SER A 717 25.44 -4.26 24.71
N PHE A 718 25.45 -5.25 23.82
CA PHE A 718 24.31 -6.04 23.43
C PHE A 718 24.18 -7.26 24.32
N THR A 719 22.98 -7.56 24.77
CA THR A 719 22.68 -8.80 25.50
C THR A 719 22.79 -9.98 24.53
N ASP A 720 23.56 -11.00 24.92
CA ASP A 720 23.65 -12.24 24.15
C ASP A 720 22.44 -13.12 24.45
N TYR A 721 21.45 -13.07 23.57
CA TYR A 721 20.25 -13.89 23.65
C TYR A 721 20.47 -15.22 22.95
N THR A 722 20.34 -16.32 23.69
CA THR A 722 20.41 -17.68 23.11
C THR A 722 19.20 -17.93 22.19
N MET A 723 19.48 -18.22 20.92
CA MET A 723 18.46 -18.60 19.97
C MET A 723 17.82 -19.96 20.33
N PRO A 724 16.50 -20.08 20.28
CA PRO A 724 15.86 -21.39 20.51
C PRO A 724 16.26 -22.38 19.42
N LYS A 725 16.27 -23.65 19.79
CA LYS A 725 16.46 -24.73 18.82
C LYS A 725 15.15 -24.94 18.02
N PRO A 726 15.21 -25.23 16.73
CA PRO A 726 14.05 -25.61 15.96
C PRO A 726 13.31 -26.81 16.58
N ASN A 727 12.00 -26.89 16.39
CA ASN A 727 11.22 -28.04 16.85
C ASN A 727 11.72 -29.32 16.17
N SER A 728 11.70 -30.43 16.90
CA SER A 728 12.03 -31.76 16.34
C SER A 728 10.82 -32.50 15.78
N ASN A 729 9.62 -32.06 16.07
CA ASN A 729 8.35 -32.65 15.63
C ASN A 729 7.33 -31.55 15.39
N ALA A 730 6.48 -31.75 14.39
CA ALA A 730 5.36 -30.85 14.11
C ALA A 730 4.33 -30.86 15.24
N LYS A 731 3.71 -29.69 15.48
CA LYS A 731 2.62 -29.51 16.44
C LYS A 731 1.54 -28.62 15.86
N ALA A 732 0.29 -28.95 16.16
CA ALA A 732 -0.87 -28.13 15.83
C ALA A 732 -1.26 -27.24 17.02
N TYR A 733 -1.49 -25.95 16.73
CA TYR A 733 -1.92 -24.94 17.69
C TYR A 733 -3.16 -24.22 17.16
N PHE A 734 -4.03 -23.82 18.07
CA PHE A 734 -5.25 -23.09 17.73
C PHE A 734 -5.47 -21.91 18.67
N VAL A 735 -5.87 -20.77 18.12
CA VAL A 735 -6.35 -19.61 18.90
C VAL A 735 -7.80 -19.34 18.53
N ASP A 736 -8.67 -19.26 19.53
CA ASP A 736 -10.09 -19.03 19.31
C ASP A 736 -10.41 -17.55 19.05
N VAL A 737 -11.07 -17.32 17.91
CA VAL A 737 -11.74 -16.06 17.58
C VAL A 737 -13.19 -16.39 17.20
N PRO A 738 -14.12 -16.28 18.15
CA PRO A 738 -15.50 -16.72 17.96
C PRO A 738 -16.19 -16.03 16.77
N ASN A 739 -16.91 -16.81 15.97
CA ASN A 739 -17.66 -16.37 14.79
C ASN A 739 -16.82 -15.76 13.66
N ALA A 740 -15.49 -15.97 13.64
CA ALA A 740 -14.65 -15.55 12.53
C ALA A 740 -15.10 -16.23 11.22
N LYS A 741 -15.29 -15.43 10.16
CA LYS A 741 -15.69 -15.93 8.83
C LYS A 741 -14.53 -16.57 8.07
N GLN A 742 -13.30 -16.27 8.49
CA GLN A 742 -12.06 -16.86 7.94
C GLN A 742 -11.16 -17.35 9.07
N SER A 743 -10.30 -18.32 8.74
CA SER A 743 -9.20 -18.76 9.58
C SER A 743 -7.86 -18.26 9.03
N GLU A 744 -7.05 -17.67 9.90
CA GLU A 744 -5.66 -17.31 9.59
C GLU A 744 -4.76 -18.51 9.83
N ILE A 745 -4.04 -18.93 8.81
CA ILE A 745 -3.10 -20.06 8.85
C ILE A 745 -1.67 -19.54 8.82
N ARG A 746 -0.82 -20.05 9.72
CA ARG A 746 0.63 -19.85 9.74
C ARG A 746 1.31 -21.19 9.97
N ILE A 747 2.12 -21.62 9.01
CA ILE A 747 2.86 -22.89 9.09
C ILE A 747 4.34 -22.58 8.87
N GLY A 748 5.22 -23.12 9.71
CA GLY A 748 6.65 -22.90 9.51
C GLY A 748 7.48 -23.10 10.78
N TYR A 749 8.72 -22.62 10.74
CA TYR A 749 9.70 -22.85 11.78
C TYR A 749 10.83 -21.82 11.71
N LEU A 750 11.66 -21.76 12.78
CA LEU A 750 12.85 -20.90 12.83
C LEU A 750 13.93 -21.44 11.88
N SER A 751 14.36 -20.65 10.90
CA SER A 751 15.23 -21.06 9.80
C SER A 751 16.56 -20.28 9.79
N LEU A 752 16.89 -19.52 8.76
CA LEU A 752 18.20 -18.95 8.50
C LEU A 752 18.27 -17.45 8.83
N SER A 753 19.49 -17.00 9.19
CA SER A 753 19.82 -15.57 9.13
C SER A 753 20.02 -15.13 7.68
N ARG A 754 19.86 -13.84 7.39
CA ARG A 754 20.10 -13.27 6.06
C ARG A 754 21.57 -13.36 5.63
N THR A 755 22.49 -13.43 6.59
CA THR A 755 23.94 -13.59 6.36
C THR A 755 24.37 -15.05 6.11
N HIS A 756 23.45 -16.02 6.25
CA HIS A 756 23.75 -17.43 5.97
C HIS A 756 24.01 -17.65 4.47
N PRO A 757 25.06 -18.40 4.07
CA PRO A 757 25.39 -18.61 2.66
C PRO A 757 24.23 -19.16 1.80
N ASP A 758 23.39 -20.01 2.36
CA ASP A 758 22.25 -20.61 1.66
C ASP A 758 21.01 -19.68 1.63
N PHE A 759 21.01 -18.52 2.29
CA PHE A 759 19.80 -17.70 2.44
C PHE A 759 19.22 -17.27 1.09
N TYR A 760 20.08 -16.70 0.21
CA TYR A 760 19.61 -16.23 -1.10
C TYR A 760 19.19 -17.41 -2.00
N ALA A 761 19.94 -18.49 -2.02
CA ALA A 761 19.59 -19.70 -2.77
C ALA A 761 18.24 -20.29 -2.31
N ASN A 762 17.93 -20.25 -1.00
CA ASN A 762 16.62 -20.64 -0.47
C ASN A 762 15.48 -19.70 -0.90
N THR A 763 15.75 -18.42 -1.00
CA THR A 763 14.76 -17.46 -1.54
C THR A 763 14.41 -17.81 -2.99
N VAL A 764 15.42 -18.18 -3.78
CA VAL A 764 15.23 -18.63 -5.18
C VAL A 764 14.47 -19.95 -5.22
N MET A 765 14.89 -20.95 -4.44
CA MET A 765 14.24 -22.27 -4.34
C MET A 765 12.74 -22.12 -3.98
N ASN A 766 12.40 -21.19 -3.11
CA ASN A 766 11.04 -20.98 -2.65
C ASN A 766 10.09 -20.36 -3.70
N MET A 767 10.62 -19.83 -4.81
CA MET A 767 9.79 -19.13 -5.81
C MET A 767 8.67 -20.02 -6.36
N LYS A 768 8.98 -21.29 -6.70
CA LYS A 768 8.00 -22.24 -7.22
C LYS A 768 7.05 -22.78 -6.14
N LEU A 769 7.48 -22.86 -4.88
CA LEU A 769 6.61 -23.33 -3.78
C LEU A 769 5.49 -22.31 -3.49
N GLY A 770 5.83 -21.04 -3.35
CA GLY A 770 4.88 -19.99 -3.01
C GLY A 770 5.51 -18.60 -2.87
N GLY A 771 6.70 -18.43 -3.45
CA GLY A 771 7.42 -17.13 -3.44
C GLY A 771 6.88 -16.10 -4.43
N ASN A 772 6.01 -16.50 -5.35
CA ASN A 772 5.33 -15.64 -6.30
C ASN A 772 3.85 -16.05 -6.49
N PHE A 773 3.11 -15.29 -7.29
CA PHE A 773 1.69 -15.57 -7.53
C PHE A 773 1.44 -16.94 -8.17
N SER A 774 2.30 -17.35 -9.12
CA SER A 774 2.21 -18.66 -9.79
C SER A 774 2.83 -19.81 -8.97
N GLY A 775 3.10 -19.60 -7.68
CA GLY A 775 3.62 -20.62 -6.77
C GLY A 775 2.56 -21.68 -6.44
N ASN A 776 3.01 -22.91 -6.21
CA ASN A 776 2.14 -24.08 -6.04
C ASN A 776 1.04 -23.86 -4.99
N VAL A 777 1.35 -23.25 -3.82
CA VAL A 777 0.34 -23.04 -2.76
C VAL A 777 -0.76 -22.09 -3.20
N ASN A 778 -0.43 -21.06 -3.97
CA ASN A 778 -1.42 -20.09 -4.47
C ASN A 778 -2.27 -20.71 -5.59
N MET A 779 -1.62 -21.42 -6.51
CA MET A 779 -2.33 -22.06 -7.63
C MET A 779 -3.37 -23.07 -7.14
N VAL A 780 -3.06 -23.85 -6.10
CA VAL A 780 -4.04 -24.81 -5.56
C VAL A 780 -5.10 -24.13 -4.70
N LEU A 781 -4.71 -23.34 -3.69
CA LEU A 781 -5.67 -22.80 -2.72
C LEU A 781 -6.55 -21.69 -3.27
N ARG A 782 -6.02 -20.85 -4.17
CA ARG A 782 -6.74 -19.74 -4.77
C ARG A 782 -7.36 -20.13 -6.11
N GLU A 783 -6.54 -20.53 -7.09
CA GLU A 783 -7.00 -20.67 -8.48
C GLU A 783 -7.79 -21.97 -8.71
N GLU A 784 -7.38 -23.10 -8.10
CA GLU A 784 -8.10 -24.35 -8.24
C GLU A 784 -9.29 -24.49 -7.28
N LYS A 785 -9.09 -24.09 -5.99
CA LYS A 785 -10.08 -24.32 -4.93
C LYS A 785 -10.94 -23.11 -4.58
N GLY A 786 -10.53 -21.91 -4.89
CA GLY A 786 -11.24 -20.70 -4.48
C GLY A 786 -11.35 -20.50 -2.96
N PHE A 787 -10.48 -21.12 -2.14
CA PHE A 787 -10.58 -21.09 -0.67
C PHE A 787 -10.06 -19.81 -0.05
N THR A 788 -9.26 -19.05 -0.76
CA THR A 788 -8.58 -17.86 -0.27
C THR A 788 -8.43 -16.80 -1.36
N TYR A 789 -8.22 -15.55 -0.95
CA TYR A 789 -7.74 -14.48 -1.82
C TYR A 789 -6.25 -14.64 -2.18
N GLY A 790 -5.44 -15.36 -1.35
CA GLY A 790 -4.05 -15.65 -1.66
C GLY A 790 -3.35 -16.50 -0.62
N ALA A 791 -2.39 -17.31 -1.10
CA ALA A 791 -1.53 -18.15 -0.28
C ALA A 791 -0.07 -17.97 -0.71
N ARG A 792 0.86 -17.98 0.25
CA ARG A 792 2.28 -17.74 -0.02
C ARG A 792 3.19 -18.46 0.95
N THR A 793 4.44 -18.64 0.52
CA THR A 793 5.53 -19.09 1.38
C THR A 793 6.72 -18.14 1.29
N GLY A 794 7.58 -18.09 2.32
CA GLY A 794 8.76 -17.24 2.27
C GLY A 794 9.76 -17.51 3.39
N PHE A 795 11.03 -17.23 3.10
CA PHE A 795 12.09 -17.13 4.10
C PHE A 795 12.31 -15.69 4.50
N ARG A 796 12.30 -15.43 5.79
CA ARG A 796 12.67 -14.14 6.36
C ARG A 796 13.87 -14.32 7.27
N GLY A 797 14.74 -13.33 7.31
CA GLY A 797 15.93 -13.32 8.17
C GLY A 797 16.49 -11.91 8.28
N SER A 798 17.26 -11.71 9.31
CA SER A 798 18.01 -10.50 9.59
C SER A 798 19.46 -10.90 9.91
N LYS A 799 20.21 -10.14 10.69
CA LYS A 799 21.46 -10.64 11.29
C LYS A 799 21.22 -11.90 12.17
N PHE A 800 20.00 -12.06 12.69
CA PHE A 800 19.52 -13.25 13.41
C PHE A 800 18.74 -14.21 12.52
N PRO A 801 18.67 -15.49 12.88
CA PRO A 801 17.76 -16.45 12.23
C PRO A 801 16.32 -15.95 12.23
N GLY A 802 15.69 -16.01 11.07
CA GLY A 802 14.27 -15.71 10.90
C GLY A 802 13.46 -16.95 10.58
N THR A 803 12.24 -16.79 10.12
CA THR A 803 11.33 -17.91 9.89
C THR A 803 11.18 -18.26 8.41
N PHE A 804 11.03 -19.55 8.11
CA PHE A 804 10.23 -20.00 6.97
C PHE A 804 8.77 -19.92 7.39
N THR A 805 7.91 -19.36 6.54
CA THR A 805 6.48 -19.22 6.83
C THR A 805 5.65 -19.49 5.58
N ALA A 806 4.70 -20.44 5.66
CA ALA A 806 3.59 -20.60 4.75
C ALA A 806 2.35 -19.95 5.38
N SER A 807 1.58 -19.17 4.64
CA SER A 807 0.49 -18.38 5.19
C SER A 807 -0.67 -18.17 4.23
N SER A 808 -1.90 -18.15 4.78
CA SER A 808 -3.12 -17.81 4.07
C SER A 808 -4.22 -17.42 5.06
N ALA A 809 -5.19 -16.61 4.60
CA ALA A 809 -6.50 -16.44 5.23
C ALA A 809 -7.52 -17.20 4.38
N VAL A 810 -8.14 -18.23 4.92
CA VAL A 810 -9.08 -19.10 4.21
C VAL A 810 -10.49 -18.99 4.76
N ARG A 811 -11.52 -19.24 3.95
CA ARG A 811 -12.90 -19.34 4.43
C ARG A 811 -12.98 -20.37 5.57
N SER A 812 -13.70 -20.07 6.66
CA SER A 812 -13.61 -20.86 7.89
C SER A 812 -13.94 -22.33 7.68
N ASN A 813 -14.97 -22.67 6.87
CA ASN A 813 -15.34 -24.05 6.58
C ASN A 813 -14.38 -24.83 5.67
N THR A 814 -13.31 -24.20 5.15
CA THR A 814 -12.26 -24.84 4.36
C THR A 814 -10.94 -24.98 5.14
N THR A 815 -10.94 -24.65 6.42
CA THR A 815 -9.72 -24.61 7.27
C THR A 815 -9.01 -25.96 7.28
N GLU A 816 -9.72 -27.05 7.60
CA GLU A 816 -9.16 -28.40 7.65
C GLU A 816 -8.53 -28.82 6.33
N GLU A 817 -9.25 -28.66 5.22
CA GLU A 817 -8.74 -29.00 3.88
C GLU A 817 -7.53 -28.13 3.53
N SER A 818 -7.56 -26.84 3.82
CA SER A 818 -6.45 -25.92 3.51
C SER A 818 -5.16 -26.25 4.26
N VAL A 819 -5.21 -26.57 5.55
CA VAL A 819 -3.99 -26.95 6.29
C VAL A 819 -3.40 -28.27 5.80
N ASN A 820 -4.25 -29.23 5.40
CA ASN A 820 -3.82 -30.49 4.81
C ASN A 820 -3.20 -30.27 3.42
N ILE A 821 -3.76 -29.40 2.58
CA ILE A 821 -3.19 -29.00 1.28
C ILE A 821 -1.79 -28.40 1.47
N PHE A 822 -1.62 -27.46 2.40
CA PHE A 822 -0.29 -26.92 2.70
C PHE A 822 0.70 -28.01 3.08
N LYS A 823 0.32 -28.93 3.97
CA LYS A 823 1.15 -30.06 4.39
C LYS A 823 1.51 -30.95 3.20
N GLU A 824 0.54 -31.30 2.36
CA GLU A 824 0.73 -32.13 1.18
C GLU A 824 1.67 -31.48 0.17
N ILE A 825 1.44 -30.21 -0.20
CA ILE A 825 2.28 -29.48 -1.14
C ILE A 825 3.72 -29.41 -0.64
N MET A 826 3.95 -29.06 0.63
CA MET A 826 5.31 -28.99 1.19
C MET A 826 5.99 -30.37 1.26
N THR A 827 5.23 -31.43 1.54
CA THR A 827 5.75 -32.82 1.57
C THR A 827 6.12 -33.27 0.16
N THR A 828 5.25 -33.01 -0.82
CA THR A 828 5.48 -33.40 -2.22
C THR A 828 6.54 -32.57 -2.91
N TYR A 829 6.78 -31.34 -2.44
CA TYR A 829 7.83 -30.45 -2.95
C TYR A 829 9.25 -31.03 -2.79
N SER A 830 9.43 -31.99 -1.88
CA SER A 830 10.69 -32.73 -1.75
C SER A 830 11.03 -33.60 -2.96
N ARG A 831 10.07 -33.80 -3.87
CA ARG A 831 10.33 -34.45 -5.18
C ARG A 831 11.05 -33.44 -6.09
N PRO A 832 11.96 -33.96 -6.98
CA PRO A 832 12.66 -33.08 -7.90
C PRO A 832 11.67 -32.23 -8.74
N ILE A 833 11.92 -30.93 -8.81
CA ILE A 833 11.29 -30.09 -9.82
C ILE A 833 11.82 -30.48 -11.20
N ASP A 834 11.05 -30.22 -12.26
CA ASP A 834 11.52 -30.43 -13.61
C ASP A 834 12.39 -29.26 -14.12
N GLN A 835 13.02 -29.46 -15.27
CA GLN A 835 13.87 -28.42 -15.88
C GLN A 835 13.06 -27.17 -16.25
N THR A 836 11.80 -27.31 -16.62
CA THR A 836 10.91 -26.20 -17.00
C THR A 836 10.63 -25.30 -15.80
N ASP A 837 10.35 -25.89 -14.64
CA ASP A 837 10.14 -25.15 -13.39
C ASP A 837 11.42 -24.44 -12.91
N LEU A 838 12.59 -25.08 -13.09
CA LEU A 838 13.87 -24.45 -12.78
C LEU A 838 14.14 -23.26 -13.70
N GLU A 839 13.92 -23.39 -15.00
CA GLU A 839 14.09 -22.28 -15.96
C GLU A 839 13.11 -21.13 -15.68
N PHE A 840 11.85 -21.44 -15.36
CA PHE A 840 10.89 -20.41 -14.90
C PHE A 840 11.41 -19.67 -13.68
N THR A 841 11.87 -20.37 -12.64
CA THR A 841 12.44 -19.79 -11.41
C THR A 841 13.63 -18.86 -11.71
N LYS A 842 14.56 -19.33 -12.57
CA LYS A 842 15.70 -18.54 -13.02
C LYS A 842 15.28 -17.27 -13.76
N ASN A 843 14.37 -17.41 -14.73
CA ASN A 843 13.87 -16.28 -15.52
C ASN A 843 13.21 -15.22 -14.64
N VAL A 844 12.27 -15.60 -13.78
CA VAL A 844 11.61 -14.70 -12.84
C VAL A 844 12.65 -13.91 -12.01
N THR A 845 13.65 -14.59 -11.49
CA THR A 845 14.64 -13.98 -10.60
C THR A 845 15.63 -13.08 -11.35
N LEU A 846 16.21 -13.56 -12.46
CA LEU A 846 17.24 -12.81 -13.20
C LEU A 846 16.68 -11.62 -13.96
N LYS A 847 15.56 -11.84 -14.68
CA LYS A 847 14.99 -10.79 -15.53
C LYS A 847 14.34 -9.67 -14.70
N SER A 848 13.79 -9.96 -13.50
CA SER A 848 13.19 -8.95 -12.62
C SER A 848 14.17 -7.92 -12.07
N ASN A 849 15.49 -8.20 -12.12
CA ASN A 849 16.52 -7.25 -11.71
C ASN A 849 16.47 -5.94 -12.51
N ALA A 850 15.97 -5.93 -13.75
CA ALA A 850 15.83 -4.73 -14.57
C ALA A 850 14.91 -3.67 -13.93
N ARG A 851 13.95 -4.07 -13.07
CA ARG A 851 13.00 -3.18 -12.39
C ARG A 851 13.45 -2.71 -11.01
N ARG A 852 14.64 -3.12 -10.55
CA ARG A 852 15.02 -3.07 -9.13
C ARG A 852 15.52 -1.70 -8.68
N PHE A 853 15.89 -0.79 -9.60
CA PHE A 853 16.64 0.42 -9.28
C PHE A 853 15.95 1.70 -9.71
N GLU A 854 14.72 1.63 -10.13
CA GLU A 854 13.97 2.74 -10.72
C GLU A 854 13.71 3.90 -9.74
N THR A 855 13.39 3.62 -8.47
CA THR A 855 12.97 4.65 -7.52
C THR A 855 14.03 4.96 -6.47
N LEU A 856 14.02 6.20 -5.93
CA LEU A 856 14.90 6.60 -4.82
C LEU A 856 14.79 5.65 -3.64
N GLY A 857 13.57 5.21 -3.29
CA GLY A 857 13.34 4.26 -2.20
C GLY A 857 13.97 2.90 -2.45
N ALA A 858 13.88 2.38 -3.68
CA ALA A 858 14.49 1.11 -4.07
C ALA A 858 16.03 1.17 -4.03
N LEU A 859 16.60 2.25 -4.57
CA LEU A 859 18.05 2.49 -4.52
C LEU A 859 18.56 2.64 -3.08
N ARG A 860 17.85 3.43 -2.24
CA ARG A 860 18.22 3.60 -0.83
C ARG A 860 18.10 2.29 -0.06
N GLY A 861 17.06 1.48 -0.32
CA GLY A 861 16.92 0.15 0.26
C GLY A 861 18.10 -0.78 -0.07
N MET A 862 18.56 -0.78 -1.33
CA MET A 862 19.76 -1.52 -1.74
C MET A 862 21.01 -1.06 -1.00
N ILE A 863 21.21 0.26 -0.90
CA ILE A 863 22.35 0.85 -0.19
C ILE A 863 22.31 0.50 1.31
N THR A 864 21.13 0.54 1.91
CA THR A 864 20.93 0.14 3.31
C THR A 864 21.25 -1.34 3.53
N ASP A 865 20.85 -2.23 2.60
CA ASP A 865 21.24 -3.64 2.66
C ASP A 865 22.77 -3.84 2.55
N ILE A 866 23.41 -3.13 1.61
CA ILE A 866 24.87 -3.14 1.47
C ILE A 866 25.55 -2.76 2.78
N ALA A 867 25.11 -1.67 3.41
CA ALA A 867 25.68 -1.17 4.65
C ALA A 867 25.41 -2.11 5.83
N ARG A 868 24.16 -2.55 6.01
CA ARG A 868 23.71 -3.38 7.15
C ARG A 868 24.34 -4.77 7.17
N TYR A 869 24.49 -5.38 6.00
CA TYR A 869 25.01 -6.75 5.85
C TYR A 869 26.43 -6.80 5.30
N GLU A 870 27.12 -5.65 5.18
CA GLU A 870 28.49 -5.53 4.68
C GLU A 870 28.69 -6.19 3.30
N LEU A 871 27.68 -6.06 2.42
CA LEU A 871 27.69 -6.69 1.09
C LEU A 871 28.64 -5.95 0.14
N PRO A 872 29.24 -6.64 -0.86
CA PRO A 872 29.92 -5.97 -1.98
C PRO A 872 28.97 -5.01 -2.70
N PHE A 873 29.48 -3.91 -3.29
CA PHE A 873 28.65 -2.97 -4.02
C PHE A 873 27.95 -3.59 -5.25
N ASP A 874 28.49 -4.67 -5.76
CA ASP A 874 27.95 -5.43 -6.88
C ASP A 874 27.43 -6.82 -6.48
N TYR A 875 27.05 -7.02 -5.21
CA TYR A 875 26.54 -8.29 -4.66
C TYR A 875 25.39 -8.89 -5.50
N ILE A 876 24.73 -8.05 -6.32
CA ILE A 876 23.68 -8.51 -7.24
C ILE A 876 24.24 -9.44 -8.29
N LYS A 877 25.49 -9.24 -8.74
CA LYS A 877 26.15 -10.16 -9.67
C LYS A 877 26.41 -11.52 -9.02
N ASP A 878 26.86 -11.51 -7.76
CA ASP A 878 27.06 -12.74 -7.00
C ASP A 878 25.73 -13.50 -6.84
N ASN A 879 24.65 -12.77 -6.58
CA ASN A 879 23.30 -13.33 -6.53
C ASN A 879 22.85 -13.89 -7.89
N GLU A 880 23.11 -13.19 -9.00
CA GLU A 880 22.84 -13.71 -10.34
C GLU A 880 23.62 -14.97 -10.64
N ASP A 881 24.88 -15.05 -10.23
CA ASP A 881 25.72 -16.24 -10.42
C ASP A 881 25.18 -17.44 -9.64
N ILE A 882 24.68 -17.26 -8.41
CA ILE A 882 23.97 -18.30 -7.66
C ILE A 882 22.78 -18.82 -8.47
N VAL A 883 21.98 -17.94 -9.04
CA VAL A 883 20.78 -18.34 -9.83
C VAL A 883 21.18 -19.03 -11.12
N ARG A 884 22.14 -18.48 -11.89
CA ARG A 884 22.61 -19.07 -13.16
C ARG A 884 23.17 -20.48 -12.99
N ASN A 885 23.92 -20.71 -11.90
CA ASN A 885 24.57 -21.98 -11.61
C ASN A 885 23.66 -22.98 -10.88
N MET A 886 22.45 -22.60 -10.46
CA MET A 886 21.51 -23.51 -9.81
C MET A 886 21.09 -24.63 -10.77
N THR A 887 21.18 -25.88 -10.32
CA THR A 887 20.73 -27.08 -11.06
C THR A 887 19.51 -27.67 -10.36
N VAL A 888 18.83 -28.62 -11.04
CA VAL A 888 17.72 -29.37 -10.42
C VAL A 888 18.22 -30.10 -9.16
N GLU A 889 19.42 -30.64 -9.18
CA GLU A 889 20.03 -31.33 -8.06
C GLU A 889 20.26 -30.39 -6.88
N SER A 890 20.94 -29.27 -7.10
CA SER A 890 21.23 -28.28 -6.03
C SER A 890 19.96 -27.66 -5.47
N HIS A 891 18.93 -27.38 -6.31
CA HIS A 891 17.62 -26.96 -5.88
C HIS A 891 16.98 -27.99 -4.93
N ASN A 892 16.98 -29.27 -5.31
CA ASN A 892 16.40 -30.34 -4.50
C ASN A 892 17.15 -30.60 -3.19
N GLU A 893 18.46 -30.40 -3.16
CA GLU A 893 19.24 -30.45 -1.92
C GLU A 893 18.77 -29.37 -0.94
N LEU A 894 18.53 -28.13 -1.42
CA LEU A 894 17.99 -27.05 -0.60
C LEU A 894 16.58 -27.38 -0.09
N VAL A 895 15.70 -27.91 -0.96
CA VAL A 895 14.34 -28.31 -0.53
C VAL A 895 14.41 -29.35 0.59
N LYS A 896 15.18 -30.42 0.44
CA LYS A 896 15.33 -31.45 1.47
C LYS A 896 15.89 -30.93 2.78
N LYS A 897 16.78 -29.93 2.70
CA LYS A 897 17.41 -29.32 3.87
C LYS A 897 16.49 -28.34 4.61
N TYR A 898 15.62 -27.58 3.89
CA TYR A 898 14.93 -26.44 4.43
C TYR A 898 13.39 -26.48 4.31
N ILE A 899 12.79 -27.45 3.67
CA ILE A 899 11.32 -27.65 3.66
C ILE A 899 11.02 -28.95 4.42
N ARG A 900 10.76 -28.80 5.73
CA ARG A 900 10.63 -29.92 6.68
C ARG A 900 9.25 -29.88 7.37
N PRO A 901 8.15 -30.26 6.68
CA PRO A 901 6.80 -30.09 7.20
C PRO A 901 6.55 -30.84 8.52
N ASP A 902 7.28 -31.94 8.77
CA ASP A 902 7.17 -32.74 10.00
C ASP A 902 7.87 -32.11 11.23
N GLU A 903 8.52 -30.94 11.08
CA GLU A 903 9.16 -30.19 12.16
C GLU A 903 8.53 -28.80 12.35
N MET A 904 7.45 -28.49 11.63
CA MET A 904 6.86 -27.15 11.62
C MET A 904 5.79 -26.97 12.69
N ILE A 905 5.58 -25.71 13.07
CA ILE A 905 4.43 -25.23 13.81
C ILE A 905 3.28 -25.06 12.82
N TYR A 906 2.11 -25.64 13.14
CA TYR A 906 0.86 -25.45 12.41
C TYR A 906 -0.08 -24.65 13.27
N LEU A 907 -0.18 -23.34 13.05
CA LEU A 907 -1.01 -22.44 13.82
C LEU A 907 -2.24 -22.02 12.99
N VAL A 908 -3.42 -22.15 13.60
CA VAL A 908 -4.68 -21.61 13.08
C VAL A 908 -5.27 -20.64 14.10
N VAL A 909 -5.74 -19.50 13.61
CA VAL A 909 -6.50 -18.51 14.38
C VAL A 909 -7.87 -18.37 13.72
N GLY A 910 -8.94 -18.80 14.40
CA GLY A 910 -10.28 -18.87 13.81
C GLY A 910 -11.33 -19.29 14.83
N ASP A 911 -12.52 -19.67 14.38
CA ASP A 911 -13.62 -20.11 15.25
C ASP A 911 -13.42 -21.53 15.77
N ALA A 912 -12.98 -21.67 17.00
CA ALA A 912 -12.70 -22.97 17.61
C ALA A 912 -13.92 -23.89 17.68
N ALA A 913 -15.12 -23.31 17.87
CA ALA A 913 -16.35 -24.09 17.98
C ALA A 913 -16.63 -24.93 16.72
N THR A 914 -16.15 -24.48 15.56
CA THR A 914 -16.40 -25.12 14.27
C THR A 914 -15.15 -25.76 13.66
N GLN A 915 -13.91 -25.26 13.97
CA GLN A 915 -12.70 -25.62 13.23
C GLN A 915 -11.64 -26.39 14.05
N LEU A 916 -11.63 -26.28 15.37
CA LEU A 916 -10.59 -26.90 16.23
C LEU A 916 -10.45 -28.40 16.00
N GLU A 917 -11.57 -29.12 15.95
CA GLU A 917 -11.57 -30.60 15.81
C GLU A 917 -10.96 -31.06 14.48
N GLY A 918 -11.18 -30.31 13.39
CA GLY A 918 -10.61 -30.59 12.06
C GLY A 918 -9.08 -30.60 12.04
N MET A 919 -8.42 -29.90 12.96
CA MET A 919 -6.96 -29.86 13.04
C MET A 919 -6.34 -31.21 13.44
N LYS A 920 -7.13 -32.15 13.98
CA LYS A 920 -6.66 -33.52 14.29
C LYS A 920 -6.32 -34.33 13.03
N SER A 921 -6.90 -33.97 11.88
CA SER A 921 -6.61 -34.61 10.59
C SER A 921 -5.15 -34.48 10.16
N LEU A 922 -4.41 -33.49 10.70
CA LEU A 922 -2.97 -33.36 10.47
C LEU A 922 -2.14 -34.54 11.02
N GLY A 923 -2.67 -35.30 11.98
CA GLY A 923 -1.99 -36.47 12.56
C GLY A 923 -0.90 -36.13 13.57
N PHE A 924 -0.87 -34.89 14.09
CA PHE A 924 0.12 -34.42 15.09
C PHE A 924 -0.39 -34.52 16.55
N GLY A 925 -1.48 -35.24 16.78
CA GLY A 925 -2.19 -35.33 18.06
C GLY A 925 -3.25 -34.24 18.22
N ASP A 926 -3.76 -34.08 19.45
CA ASP A 926 -4.75 -33.05 19.76
C ASP A 926 -4.14 -31.65 19.60
N PRO A 927 -4.82 -30.70 18.93
CA PRO A 927 -4.33 -29.35 18.78
C PRO A 927 -4.30 -28.63 20.13
N ILE A 928 -3.23 -27.89 20.39
CA ILE A 928 -3.03 -27.15 21.64
C ILE A 928 -3.77 -25.80 21.52
N LEU A 929 -4.76 -25.60 22.39
CA LEU A 929 -5.52 -24.35 22.45
C LEU A 929 -4.70 -23.28 23.19
N LEU A 930 -4.57 -22.10 22.54
CA LEU A 930 -3.84 -20.94 23.05
C LEU A 930 -4.79 -19.73 23.18
N ASP A 931 -4.44 -18.82 24.09
CA ASP A 931 -5.03 -17.49 24.12
C ASP A 931 -4.40 -16.58 23.04
N ALA A 932 -4.94 -15.37 22.84
CA ALA A 932 -4.43 -14.38 21.87
C ALA A 932 -2.99 -13.90 22.15
N ASN A 933 -2.44 -14.21 23.33
CA ASN A 933 -1.06 -13.93 23.72
C ASN A 933 -0.14 -15.16 23.58
N GLY A 934 -0.66 -16.28 23.06
CA GLY A 934 0.08 -17.52 22.86
C GLY A 934 0.35 -18.32 24.15
N ASN A 935 -0.44 -18.13 25.22
CA ASN A 935 -0.39 -18.95 26.42
C ASN A 935 -1.37 -20.12 26.32
N ILE A 936 -1.01 -21.28 26.87
CA ILE A 936 -1.87 -22.46 26.82
C ILE A 936 -3.14 -22.19 27.66
N VAL A 937 -4.29 -22.39 27.04
CA VAL A 937 -5.60 -22.37 27.72
C VAL A 937 -5.79 -23.73 28.36
N LYS A 938 -5.95 -23.72 29.70
CA LYS A 938 -6.13 -24.96 30.51
C LYS A 938 -7.55 -25.50 30.40
#